data_065b371e75091ffde951f0afca24dfc1
#
_entry.id   065b371e75091ffde951f0afca24dfc1
#
_cell.length_a   1.000
_cell.length_b   1.000
_cell.length_c   1.000
_cell.angle_alpha   90.00
_cell.angle_beta   90.00
_cell.angle_gamma   90.00
#
_symmetry.space_group_name_H-M   'P 1'
#
loop_
_entity.id
_entity.type
_entity.pdbx_description
1 polymer ?
#
loop_
_entity_poly.entity_id
_entity_poly.type
_entity_poly.pdbx_seq_one_letter_code
_entity_poly.pdbx_strand_id
1 'polypeptide(L)'
;MSLLAFLLVARTATQDTVPPYLAFPEPGLDDPAAYEGYDTRVYQDASHNAFQIYLKGNTGRVVNLWADAANESVGFTVRDSIGKPAGLAWGSSGALVTGSAHTRSVSYALELPTTVRVGLFLLGSMRVERDFQYAGHDTLPLDAPPFTQAELVDLIDHVAKLKPAERTRHLSLLGVKNIDALRARLLPRVTANAGDTAWVVRVEQVSFDGKSHLVLALEGDARETVPTLSGSIVTVRRPAGGPVRLTVRVTTDAPALVPLGRAEIFNEDFQRFAAQVRADTAHPLTSRRLEREVRGVELLCYREKLMAGLPNFATYFGRDMLMTALLMQPVWAPAMSEHVVASALGKLSPTGDVSHEEALGGQAIRENAAEYNRLVSAGQLARARALLAHLAATRENYIMVDDDFQLPVVAARYLADPRVPADRKRDFLRTGQHLARLVSNLAFVVRKAAPYARDPVATNLVSFPRAPDGHWISASWRDSRAGYGGGRFAMDVNVIWVPHALEAVGTILDALKQLGVTPVIREQPLAAFARDRAALQRAVTSWKGAERHFRVALARKTVSDRVAARLGSLPPAEGEYWNNVAQRTGAPADTLRFLALSLDGAGRPIPIVNTDPAMLLLVDSLAPDRTLELIGPIMLPHPWGLFVDALGPVVANDAYATRDVWEAFRRDRYHSPTVVWGRDVNALVAGLARQLPAGDVGAQHAAPLQDALHRISDAVDRSGLRHAELWSYAIENGRLIPSRYGTSSDVQLWSLTDLAVQYLLNHPRP
;
A
#
# COMPACT_ATOMS: atom_id res chain seq x y z
N MET A 1 51.33 51.03 17.31
CA MET A 1 50.30 50.45 18.16
C MET A 1 49.02 50.31 17.35
N SER A 2 48.77 49.17 16.78
CA SER A 2 47.54 48.88 16.02
C SER A 2 46.76 47.77 16.74
N LEU A 3 45.57 48.11 17.22
CA LEU A 3 44.62 47.17 17.78
C LEU A 3 43.92 46.42 16.64
N LEU A 4 44.16 45.10 16.51
CA LEU A 4 43.33 44.19 15.73
C LEU A 4 42.11 43.82 16.60
N ALA A 5 40.91 44.23 16.19
CA ALA A 5 39.67 43.73 16.75
C ALA A 5 39.29 42.41 16.05
N PHE A 6 39.27 41.32 16.82
CA PHE A 6 38.70 40.04 16.38
C PHE A 6 37.17 40.11 16.51
N LEU A 7 36.47 40.14 15.39
CA LEU A 7 35.02 39.87 15.34
C LEU A 7 34.78 38.36 15.52
N LEU A 8 34.35 37.95 16.73
CA LEU A 8 33.75 36.66 16.96
C LEU A 8 32.35 36.65 16.33
N VAL A 9 32.24 36.02 15.16
CA VAL A 9 30.91 35.66 14.62
C VAL A 9 30.43 34.44 15.40
N ALA A 10 29.57 34.68 16.39
CA ALA A 10 28.82 33.59 17.01
C ALA A 10 27.87 32.97 15.97
N ARG A 11 28.25 31.84 15.43
CA ARG A 11 27.27 30.95 14.72
C ARG A 11 26.32 30.44 15.80
N THR A 12 25.14 31.01 15.89
CA THR A 12 24.00 30.40 16.53
C THR A 12 23.71 29.10 15.80
N ALA A 13 24.00 27.97 16.43
CA ALA A 13 23.51 26.70 16.02
C ALA A 13 21.98 26.77 16.05
N THR A 14 21.36 26.91 14.90
CA THR A 14 19.92 26.65 14.75
C THR A 14 19.72 25.20 15.19
N GLN A 15 19.11 24.98 16.34
CA GLN A 15 18.51 23.71 16.66
C GLN A 15 17.58 23.38 15.48
N ASP A 16 17.91 22.31 14.73
CA ASP A 16 17.06 21.76 13.70
C ASP A 16 15.78 21.27 14.38
N THR A 17 14.79 22.14 14.49
CA THR A 17 13.45 21.76 14.94
C THR A 17 12.86 20.86 13.87
N VAL A 18 12.48 19.65 14.25
CA VAL A 18 11.79 18.70 13.36
C VAL A 18 10.59 19.42 12.74
N PRO A 19 10.44 19.44 11.42
CA PRO A 19 9.32 20.10 10.78
C PRO A 19 7.98 19.58 11.31
N PRO A 20 6.95 20.42 11.43
CA PRO A 20 5.64 20.00 11.95
C PRO A 20 4.89 19.08 10.96
N TYR A 21 5.48 18.78 9.81
CA TYR A 21 4.94 17.91 8.77
C TYR A 21 6.04 16.98 8.23
N LEU A 22 5.63 15.89 7.57
CA LEU A 22 6.53 15.11 6.72
C LEU A 22 6.48 15.66 5.28
N ALA A 23 7.62 15.79 4.65
CA ALA A 23 7.74 16.20 3.24
C ALA A 23 8.31 15.05 2.40
N PHE A 24 7.83 14.93 1.16
CA PHE A 24 8.33 14.01 0.16
C PHE A 24 8.34 14.71 -1.21
N PRO A 25 9.52 15.04 -1.76
CA PRO A 25 10.87 14.78 -1.23
C PRO A 25 11.19 15.61 0.02
N GLU A 26 11.97 15.01 0.94
CA GLU A 26 12.49 15.73 2.09
C GLU A 26 13.88 16.30 1.77
N PRO A 27 14.09 17.63 1.93
CA PRO A 27 15.38 18.24 1.63
C PRO A 27 16.53 17.60 2.42
N GLY A 28 17.57 17.15 1.70
CA GLY A 28 18.76 16.53 2.27
C GLY A 28 18.63 15.04 2.60
N LEU A 29 17.46 14.43 2.44
CA LEU A 29 17.26 12.98 2.51
C LEU A 29 16.93 12.38 1.14
N ASP A 30 16.14 13.06 0.33
CA ASP A 30 15.63 12.56 -0.94
C ASP A 30 16.21 13.35 -2.12
N ASP A 31 16.30 12.70 -3.28
CA ASP A 31 16.63 13.38 -4.54
C ASP A 31 15.33 13.93 -5.19
N PRO A 32 15.12 15.24 -5.26
CA PRO A 32 13.93 15.83 -5.86
C PRO A 32 13.72 15.42 -7.32
N ALA A 33 14.80 15.11 -8.07
CA ALA A 33 14.69 14.70 -9.47
C ALA A 33 13.97 13.36 -9.61
N ALA A 34 14.15 12.44 -8.64
CA ALA A 34 13.47 11.15 -8.63
C ALA A 34 11.96 11.24 -8.41
N TYR A 35 11.45 12.39 -7.93
CA TYR A 35 10.03 12.61 -7.65
C TYR A 35 9.21 13.13 -8.83
N GLU A 36 9.83 13.47 -9.95
CA GLU A 36 9.13 13.84 -11.18
C GLU A 36 8.08 14.95 -11.01
N GLY A 37 8.33 15.92 -10.13
CA GLY A 37 7.42 17.04 -9.84
C GLY A 37 6.35 16.77 -8.80
N TYR A 38 6.39 15.62 -8.13
CA TYR A 38 5.57 15.36 -6.94
C TYR A 38 6.16 16.10 -5.73
N ASP A 39 5.27 16.69 -4.92
CA ASP A 39 5.59 17.29 -3.63
C ASP A 39 4.43 17.00 -2.67
N THR A 40 4.67 16.12 -1.72
CA THR A 40 3.67 15.69 -0.74
C THR A 40 4.05 16.20 0.63
N ARG A 41 3.08 16.76 1.35
CA ARG A 41 3.23 17.17 2.74
C ARG A 41 2.15 16.56 3.60
N VAL A 42 2.54 15.93 4.70
CA VAL A 42 1.61 15.27 5.64
C VAL A 42 1.68 15.96 6.97
N TYR A 43 0.57 16.51 7.39
CA TYR A 43 0.38 17.24 8.65
C TYR A 43 -0.47 16.42 9.61
N GLN A 44 -0.45 16.82 10.88
CA GLN A 44 -1.44 16.40 11.87
C GLN A 44 -2.34 17.59 12.23
N ASP A 45 -3.63 17.34 12.37
CA ASP A 45 -4.57 18.32 12.90
C ASP A 45 -4.51 18.39 14.44
N ALA A 46 -5.33 19.25 15.06
CA ALA A 46 -5.39 19.39 16.51
C ALA A 46 -5.83 18.13 17.25
N SER A 47 -6.43 17.16 16.57
CA SER A 47 -6.79 15.83 17.09
C SER A 47 -5.77 14.76 16.73
N HIS A 48 -4.60 15.16 16.21
CA HIS A 48 -3.53 14.30 15.68
C HIS A 48 -3.93 13.39 14.52
N ASN A 49 -4.99 13.73 13.77
CA ASN A 49 -5.34 13.02 12.54
C ASN A 49 -4.48 13.50 11.38
N ALA A 50 -4.13 12.56 10.49
CA ALA A 50 -3.34 12.86 9.31
C ALA A 50 -4.13 13.68 8.29
N PHE A 51 -3.51 14.75 7.80
CA PHE A 51 -3.96 15.52 6.65
C PHE A 51 -2.85 15.59 5.62
N GLN A 52 -3.13 15.14 4.40
CA GLN A 52 -2.16 15.14 3.32
C GLN A 52 -2.52 16.16 2.25
N ILE A 53 -1.51 16.93 1.85
CA ILE A 53 -1.56 17.78 0.65
C ILE A 53 -0.61 17.15 -0.37
N TYR A 54 -1.16 16.75 -1.49
CA TYR A 54 -0.45 16.18 -2.60
C TYR A 54 -0.46 17.17 -3.77
N LEU A 55 0.72 17.58 -4.21
CA LEU A 55 0.91 18.52 -5.30
C LEU A 55 1.72 17.87 -6.41
N LYS A 56 1.21 17.95 -7.65
CA LYS A 56 1.96 17.55 -8.85
C LYS A 56 2.12 18.77 -9.75
N GLY A 57 3.22 19.49 -9.53
CA GLY A 57 3.47 20.81 -10.13
C GLY A 57 3.45 20.80 -11.66
N ASN A 58 4.03 19.78 -12.29
CA ASN A 58 4.09 19.65 -13.74
C ASN A 58 2.72 19.33 -14.41
N THR A 59 1.73 18.84 -13.66
CA THR A 59 0.38 18.57 -14.18
C THR A 59 -0.66 19.58 -13.68
N GLY A 60 -0.27 20.46 -12.77
CA GLY A 60 -1.16 21.45 -12.17
C GLY A 60 -2.22 20.85 -11.24
N ARG A 61 -1.96 19.68 -10.64
CA ARG A 61 -2.94 18.97 -9.81
C ARG A 61 -2.63 19.10 -8.32
N VAL A 62 -3.66 19.34 -7.52
CA VAL A 62 -3.61 19.36 -6.05
C VAL A 62 -4.71 18.49 -5.48
N VAL A 63 -4.35 17.61 -4.55
CA VAL A 63 -5.29 16.76 -3.81
C VAL A 63 -5.07 16.94 -2.32
N ASN A 64 -6.16 17.04 -1.58
CA ASN A 64 -6.18 17.16 -0.13
C ASN A 64 -6.97 15.99 0.44
N LEU A 65 -6.39 15.25 1.36
CA LEU A 65 -7.00 14.10 2.02
C LEU A 65 -7.01 14.29 3.53
N TRP A 66 -8.19 14.22 4.14
CA TRP A 66 -8.35 13.96 5.57
C TRP A 66 -8.46 12.45 5.80
N ALA A 67 -7.48 11.89 6.50
CA ALA A 67 -7.49 10.48 6.87
C ALA A 67 -8.34 10.26 8.15
N ASP A 68 -9.57 10.73 8.12
CA ASP A 68 -10.57 10.59 9.19
C ASP A 68 -11.49 9.38 8.96
N ALA A 69 -12.57 9.30 9.73
CA ALA A 69 -13.53 8.20 9.63
C ALA A 69 -14.23 8.11 8.26
N ALA A 70 -14.38 9.22 7.55
CA ALA A 70 -15.02 9.28 6.24
C ALA A 70 -14.05 8.99 5.08
N ASN A 71 -12.75 9.23 5.25
CA ASN A 71 -11.70 9.09 4.23
C ASN A 71 -12.01 9.81 2.92
N GLU A 72 -12.50 11.01 3.02
CA GLU A 72 -12.86 11.78 1.85
C GLU A 72 -11.73 12.73 1.44
N SER A 73 -11.64 12.99 0.14
CA SER A 73 -10.65 13.86 -0.44
C SER A 73 -11.25 14.86 -1.40
N VAL A 74 -10.60 15.99 -1.52
CA VAL A 74 -11.01 17.12 -2.34
C VAL A 74 -9.81 17.72 -3.01
N GLY A 75 -9.96 18.23 -4.23
CA GLY A 75 -8.86 18.81 -4.94
C GLY A 75 -9.26 19.70 -6.11
N PHE A 76 -8.26 20.06 -6.89
CA PHE A 76 -8.43 20.89 -8.07
C PHE A 76 -7.29 20.70 -9.07
N THR A 77 -7.56 21.05 -10.31
CA THR A 77 -6.56 21.09 -11.38
C THR A 77 -6.44 22.52 -11.90
N VAL A 78 -5.21 22.97 -12.12
CA VAL A 78 -4.92 24.32 -12.62
C VAL A 78 -4.41 24.26 -14.04
N ARG A 79 -4.99 25.09 -14.91
CA ARG A 79 -4.58 25.30 -16.30
C ARG A 79 -4.28 26.77 -16.52
N ASP A 80 -3.40 27.06 -17.44
CA ASP A 80 -3.18 28.42 -17.94
C ASP A 80 -4.34 28.87 -18.87
N SER A 81 -4.24 30.08 -19.41
CA SER A 81 -5.25 30.66 -20.32
C SER A 81 -5.43 29.87 -21.61
N ILE A 82 -4.44 29.09 -22.05
CA ILE A 82 -4.47 28.27 -23.25
C ILE A 82 -4.75 26.78 -22.99
N GLY A 83 -5.03 26.42 -21.72
CA GLY A 83 -5.43 25.08 -21.34
C GLY A 83 -4.28 24.11 -21.02
N LYS A 84 -3.03 24.56 -20.98
CA LYS A 84 -1.89 23.74 -20.55
C LYS A 84 -1.84 23.63 -19.02
N PRO A 85 -1.24 22.55 -18.47
CA PRO A 85 -0.96 22.50 -17.03
C PRO A 85 -0.22 23.75 -16.58
N ALA A 86 -0.73 24.43 -15.57
CA ALA A 86 -0.03 25.55 -14.94
C ALA A 86 0.97 25.03 -13.93
N GLY A 87 2.17 25.59 -13.93
CA GLY A 87 3.16 25.31 -12.88
C GLY A 87 2.61 25.76 -11.52
N LEU A 88 2.73 24.89 -10.51
CA LEU A 88 2.30 25.15 -9.14
C LEU A 88 3.54 25.23 -8.25
N ALA A 89 3.55 26.22 -7.36
CA ALA A 89 4.56 26.34 -6.32
C ALA A 89 3.89 26.62 -4.96
N TRP A 90 4.53 26.17 -3.89
CA TRP A 90 4.14 26.56 -2.54
C TRP A 90 4.38 28.06 -2.35
N GLY A 91 3.41 28.73 -1.75
CA GLY A 91 3.60 30.10 -1.28
C GLY A 91 4.60 30.16 -0.12
N SER A 92 5.07 31.37 0.18
CA SER A 92 6.09 31.63 1.21
C SER A 92 5.65 31.30 2.64
N SER A 93 4.35 31.20 2.89
CA SER A 93 3.80 30.83 4.20
C SER A 93 3.60 29.31 4.27
N GLY A 94 4.04 28.70 5.38
CA GLY A 94 3.73 27.31 5.68
C GLY A 94 2.22 27.06 5.83
N ALA A 95 1.81 25.80 5.86
CA ALA A 95 0.42 25.48 6.14
C ALA A 95 0.09 25.79 7.62
N LEU A 96 -1.08 26.41 7.83
CA LEU A 96 -1.65 26.65 9.13
C LEU A 96 -2.73 25.60 9.41
N VAL A 97 -2.47 24.75 10.41
CA VAL A 97 -3.44 23.76 10.90
C VAL A 97 -4.14 24.35 12.11
N THR A 98 -5.45 24.46 12.02
CA THR A 98 -6.29 24.98 13.11
C THR A 98 -7.48 24.05 13.34
N GLY A 99 -8.08 24.13 14.51
CA GLY A 99 -9.32 23.40 14.75
C GLY A 99 -9.64 23.20 16.22
N SER A 100 -10.85 22.74 16.45
CA SER A 100 -11.39 22.24 17.71
C SER A 100 -11.66 20.74 17.59
N ALA A 101 -12.13 20.11 18.66
CA ALA A 101 -12.56 18.71 18.62
C ALA A 101 -13.66 18.39 17.59
N HIS A 102 -14.39 19.42 17.11
CA HIS A 102 -15.53 19.26 16.22
C HIS A 102 -15.30 19.82 14.81
N THR A 103 -14.34 20.73 14.62
CA THR A 103 -14.06 21.31 13.30
C THR A 103 -12.57 21.47 13.13
N ARG A 104 -12.03 20.90 12.09
CA ARG A 104 -10.60 20.89 11.76
C ARG A 104 -10.38 21.58 10.44
N SER A 105 -9.34 22.39 10.33
CA SER A 105 -9.05 23.16 9.12
C SER A 105 -7.56 23.21 8.86
N VAL A 106 -7.19 23.12 7.59
CA VAL A 106 -5.83 23.42 7.11
C VAL A 106 -5.92 24.47 6.04
N SER A 107 -5.06 25.48 6.12
CA SER A 107 -4.95 26.52 5.12
C SER A 107 -3.49 26.68 4.68
N TYR A 108 -3.25 26.87 3.38
CA TYR A 108 -1.94 27.06 2.80
C TYR A 108 -2.01 27.95 1.57
N ALA A 109 -0.89 28.55 1.19
CA ALA A 109 -0.80 29.41 0.01
C ALA A 109 -0.16 28.67 -1.17
N LEU A 110 -0.66 28.96 -2.36
CA LEU A 110 -0.06 28.54 -3.64
C LEU A 110 0.25 29.77 -4.48
N GLU A 111 1.36 29.72 -5.19
CA GLU A 111 1.71 30.66 -6.27
C GLU A 111 1.53 29.98 -7.62
N LEU A 112 0.86 30.71 -8.50
CA LEU A 112 0.50 30.28 -9.84
C LEU A 112 1.06 31.28 -10.83
N PRO A 113 1.39 30.90 -12.09
CA PRO A 113 1.93 31.85 -13.06
C PRO A 113 0.99 33.04 -13.27
N THR A 114 0.40 33.25 -14.33
CA THR A 114 -0.48 34.40 -14.61
C THR A 114 -1.96 33.98 -14.46
N THR A 115 -2.85 34.53 -15.25
CA THR A 115 -4.27 34.14 -15.32
C THR A 115 -4.41 32.63 -15.45
N VAL A 116 -5.16 32.03 -14.55
CA VAL A 116 -5.36 30.58 -14.45
C VAL A 116 -6.82 30.17 -14.46
N ARG A 117 -7.08 28.96 -14.94
CA ARG A 117 -8.38 28.29 -14.85
C ARG A 117 -8.24 27.13 -13.87
N VAL A 118 -9.08 27.10 -12.86
CA VAL A 118 -9.07 26.09 -11.80
C VAL A 118 -10.33 25.25 -11.92
N GLY A 119 -10.16 23.97 -12.22
CA GLY A 119 -11.25 22.99 -12.19
C GLY A 119 -11.34 22.37 -10.80
N LEU A 120 -12.44 22.59 -10.11
CA LEU A 120 -12.70 22.06 -8.78
C LEU A 120 -13.31 20.67 -8.87
N PHE A 121 -12.84 19.76 -8.03
CA PHE A 121 -13.41 18.43 -7.92
C PHE A 121 -13.42 17.94 -6.47
N LEU A 122 -14.37 17.07 -6.19
CA LEU A 122 -14.46 16.35 -4.94
C LEU A 122 -14.36 14.87 -5.25
N LEU A 123 -13.51 14.19 -4.56
CA LEU A 123 -13.11 12.85 -4.94
C LEU A 123 -13.69 11.77 -4.05
N GLY A 124 -14.44 12.01 -3.05
CA GLY A 124 -15.18 11.04 -2.24
C GLY A 124 -14.56 9.62 -2.10
N SER A 125 -13.26 9.49 -2.36
CA SER A 125 -12.53 8.22 -2.41
C SER A 125 -11.07 8.43 -2.06
N MET A 126 -10.54 7.54 -1.26
CA MET A 126 -9.12 7.55 -0.89
C MET A 126 -8.15 7.11 -2.00
N ARG A 127 -8.62 6.44 -3.03
CA ARG A 127 -7.76 5.95 -4.15
C ARG A 127 -7.62 6.94 -5.29
N VAL A 128 -7.78 8.18 -4.97
CA VAL A 128 -7.91 9.26 -5.93
C VAL A 128 -6.77 9.32 -6.93
N GLU A 129 -5.55 9.33 -6.43
CA GLU A 129 -4.38 9.49 -7.29
C GLU A 129 -4.21 8.31 -8.23
N ARG A 130 -4.37 7.11 -7.71
CA ARG A 130 -4.29 5.88 -8.49
C ARG A 130 -5.41 5.81 -9.54
N ASP A 131 -6.63 6.14 -9.15
CA ASP A 131 -7.78 6.11 -10.05
C ASP A 131 -7.62 7.13 -11.18
N PHE A 132 -7.09 8.32 -10.92
CA PHE A 132 -6.74 9.29 -11.94
C PHE A 132 -5.71 8.78 -12.94
N GLN A 133 -4.64 8.16 -12.46
CA GLN A 133 -3.60 7.63 -13.33
C GLN A 133 -4.08 6.46 -14.18
N TYR A 134 -4.86 5.54 -13.62
CA TYR A 134 -5.42 4.41 -14.35
C TYR A 134 -6.43 4.84 -15.41
N ALA A 135 -7.20 5.89 -15.15
CA ALA A 135 -8.12 6.45 -16.12
C ALA A 135 -7.43 7.27 -17.22
N GLY A 136 -6.11 7.44 -17.17
CA GLY A 136 -5.37 8.27 -18.13
C GLY A 136 -5.62 9.76 -17.98
N HIS A 137 -6.16 10.20 -16.85
CA HIS A 137 -6.52 11.59 -16.56
C HIS A 137 -5.41 12.39 -15.87
N ASP A 138 -4.16 12.14 -16.15
CA ASP A 138 -3.06 13.04 -15.72
C ASP A 138 -3.31 14.49 -16.15
N THR A 139 -4.14 14.67 -17.18
CA THR A 139 -4.56 15.96 -17.70
C THR A 139 -6.08 16.01 -17.79
N LEU A 140 -6.80 15.99 -16.64
CA LEU A 140 -8.25 16.18 -16.66
C LEU A 140 -8.63 17.45 -17.44
N PRO A 141 -9.49 17.36 -18.46
CA PRO A 141 -10.08 18.53 -19.05
C PRO A 141 -10.80 19.32 -17.95
N LEU A 142 -10.65 20.64 -17.94
CA LEU A 142 -11.28 21.50 -16.93
C LEU A 142 -12.82 21.41 -16.93
N ASP A 143 -13.39 21.08 -18.07
CA ASP A 143 -14.82 20.95 -18.32
C ASP A 143 -15.35 19.52 -18.11
N ALA A 144 -14.50 18.54 -17.84
CA ALA A 144 -14.96 17.22 -17.47
C ALA A 144 -15.73 17.29 -16.14
N PRO A 145 -16.89 16.61 -16.03
CA PRO A 145 -17.52 16.43 -14.72
C PRO A 145 -16.51 15.78 -13.76
N PRO A 146 -16.55 16.11 -12.48
CA PRO A 146 -15.68 15.46 -11.51
C PRO A 146 -15.76 13.95 -11.66
N PHE A 147 -14.62 13.34 -11.91
CA PHE A 147 -14.42 11.93 -12.24
C PHE A 147 -15.17 10.95 -11.32
N THR A 148 -15.36 11.33 -10.07
CA THR A 148 -15.92 10.46 -9.04
C THR A 148 -17.43 10.52 -8.89
N GLN A 149 -18.13 11.27 -9.73
CA GLN A 149 -19.58 11.50 -9.59
C GLN A 149 -20.44 10.76 -10.61
N ALA A 150 -19.85 10.11 -11.60
CA ALA A 150 -20.61 9.43 -12.65
C ALA A 150 -21.62 8.43 -12.08
N GLU A 151 -21.20 7.58 -11.14
CA GLU A 151 -22.04 6.56 -10.52
C GLU A 151 -23.21 7.17 -9.72
N LEU A 152 -22.97 8.32 -9.08
CA LEU A 152 -23.97 9.03 -8.30
C LEU A 152 -24.95 9.76 -9.20
N VAL A 153 -24.50 10.36 -10.29
CA VAL A 153 -25.36 10.97 -11.32
C VAL A 153 -26.25 9.90 -11.95
N ASP A 154 -25.67 8.77 -12.35
CA ASP A 154 -26.41 7.65 -12.91
C ASP A 154 -27.46 7.10 -11.92
N LEU A 155 -27.15 7.00 -10.63
CA LEU A 155 -28.08 6.60 -9.59
C LEU A 155 -29.28 7.56 -9.54
N ILE A 156 -29.01 8.87 -9.52
CA ILE A 156 -30.06 9.90 -9.52
C ILE A 156 -30.96 9.77 -10.76
N ASP A 157 -30.35 9.60 -11.93
CA ASP A 157 -31.06 9.48 -13.20
C ASP A 157 -31.91 8.19 -13.28
N HIS A 158 -31.36 7.06 -12.81
CA HIS A 158 -32.11 5.81 -12.72
C HIS A 158 -33.31 5.95 -11.79
N VAL A 159 -33.14 6.54 -10.60
CA VAL A 159 -34.26 6.79 -9.68
C VAL A 159 -35.29 7.70 -10.33
N ALA A 160 -34.88 8.76 -11.03
CA ALA A 160 -35.77 9.70 -11.70
C ALA A 160 -36.64 9.03 -12.80
N LYS A 161 -36.09 8.06 -13.53
CA LYS A 161 -36.74 7.33 -14.61
C LYS A 161 -37.70 6.21 -14.15
N LEU A 162 -37.67 5.83 -12.86
CA LEU A 162 -38.56 4.80 -12.32
C LEU A 162 -40.04 5.23 -12.39
N LYS A 163 -40.94 4.25 -12.49
CA LYS A 163 -42.37 4.48 -12.34
C LYS A 163 -42.69 5.15 -11.00
N PRO A 164 -43.69 6.04 -10.91
CA PRO A 164 -43.96 6.88 -9.73
C PRO A 164 -43.94 6.10 -8.41
N ALA A 165 -44.62 4.97 -8.32
CA ALA A 165 -44.71 4.16 -7.11
C ALA A 165 -43.31 3.58 -6.70
N GLU A 166 -42.54 3.10 -7.65
CA GLU A 166 -41.15 2.60 -7.38
C GLU A 166 -40.22 3.75 -7.03
N ARG A 167 -40.31 4.87 -7.72
CA ARG A 167 -39.51 6.06 -7.41
C ARG A 167 -39.76 6.53 -5.98
N THR A 168 -41.01 6.59 -5.54
CA THR A 168 -41.35 6.97 -4.16
C THR A 168 -40.71 6.00 -3.16
N ARG A 169 -40.75 4.68 -3.41
CA ARG A 169 -40.13 3.67 -2.54
C ARG A 169 -38.62 3.86 -2.45
N HIS A 170 -37.99 4.10 -3.59
CA HIS A 170 -36.53 4.29 -3.64
C HIS A 170 -36.10 5.59 -2.92
N LEU A 171 -36.80 6.70 -3.13
CA LEU A 171 -36.56 7.96 -2.42
C LEU A 171 -36.75 7.81 -0.91
N SER A 172 -37.78 7.06 -0.48
CA SER A 172 -38.01 6.77 0.94
C SER A 172 -36.88 5.98 1.57
N LEU A 173 -36.33 4.97 0.88
CA LEU A 173 -35.16 4.20 1.37
C LEU A 173 -33.91 5.09 1.50
N LEU A 174 -33.75 6.06 0.60
CA LEU A 174 -32.66 7.04 0.65
C LEU A 174 -32.94 8.17 1.66
N GLY A 175 -34.10 8.20 2.32
CA GLY A 175 -34.45 9.23 3.31
C GLY A 175 -34.60 10.63 2.72
N VAL A 176 -35.02 10.74 1.45
CA VAL A 176 -35.21 12.01 0.73
C VAL A 176 -36.61 12.14 0.16
N LYS A 177 -37.10 13.39 0.02
CA LYS A 177 -38.46 13.66 -0.40
C LYS A 177 -38.65 13.64 -1.92
N ASN A 178 -37.65 14.04 -2.68
CA ASN A 178 -37.70 14.17 -4.14
C ASN A 178 -36.30 14.06 -4.76
N ILE A 179 -36.24 14.11 -6.09
CA ILE A 179 -34.96 14.00 -6.85
C ILE A 179 -34.05 15.20 -6.58
N ASP A 180 -34.56 16.39 -6.38
CA ASP A 180 -33.72 17.56 -6.12
C ASP A 180 -33.03 17.44 -4.74
N ALA A 181 -33.75 16.93 -3.73
CA ALA A 181 -33.17 16.62 -2.43
C ALA A 181 -32.12 15.49 -2.51
N LEU A 182 -32.33 14.49 -3.38
CA LEU A 182 -31.34 13.44 -3.63
C LEU A 182 -30.09 14.03 -4.30
N ARG A 183 -30.25 14.86 -5.31
CA ARG A 183 -29.17 15.56 -6.00
C ARG A 183 -28.37 16.42 -5.03
N ALA A 184 -29.04 17.22 -4.21
CA ALA A 184 -28.40 18.08 -3.21
C ALA A 184 -27.61 17.30 -2.12
N ARG A 185 -27.99 16.05 -1.85
CA ARG A 185 -27.30 15.19 -0.88
C ARG A 185 -26.08 14.47 -1.47
N LEU A 186 -26.18 14.04 -2.73
CA LEU A 186 -25.14 13.19 -3.34
C LEU A 186 -24.07 13.99 -4.09
N LEU A 187 -24.40 15.20 -4.56
CA LEU A 187 -23.49 16.00 -5.38
C LEU A 187 -22.97 17.22 -4.61
N PRO A 188 -21.72 17.61 -4.80
CA PRO A 188 -21.15 18.79 -4.16
C PRO A 188 -21.80 20.07 -4.66
N ARG A 189 -21.83 21.07 -3.80
CA ARG A 189 -22.29 22.41 -4.12
C ARG A 189 -21.11 23.36 -4.28
N VAL A 190 -21.11 24.10 -5.40
CA VAL A 190 -20.13 25.18 -5.63
C VAL A 190 -20.80 26.52 -5.42
N THR A 191 -20.16 27.41 -4.65
CA THR A 191 -20.60 28.79 -4.39
C THR A 191 -19.43 29.75 -4.53
N ALA A 192 -19.71 30.99 -4.95
CA ALA A 192 -18.73 32.05 -5.03
C ALA A 192 -19.28 33.30 -4.36
N ASN A 193 -18.46 33.92 -3.51
CA ASN A 193 -18.73 35.19 -2.87
C ASN A 193 -17.55 36.14 -3.11
N ALA A 194 -17.81 37.37 -3.50
CA ALA A 194 -16.82 38.41 -3.66
C ALA A 194 -17.18 39.61 -2.79
N GLY A 195 -16.26 40.05 -1.97
CA GLY A 195 -16.32 41.26 -1.19
C GLY A 195 -15.29 42.29 -1.69
N ASP A 196 -15.17 43.41 -1.02
CA ASP A 196 -14.27 44.52 -1.42
C ASP A 196 -12.78 44.18 -1.26
N THR A 197 -12.42 43.31 -0.32
CA THR A 197 -11.04 42.95 -0.01
C THR A 197 -10.67 41.53 -0.37
N ALA A 198 -11.62 40.62 -0.37
CA ALA A 198 -11.37 39.20 -0.65
C ALA A 198 -12.54 38.58 -1.38
N TRP A 199 -12.23 37.58 -2.18
CA TRP A 199 -13.21 36.67 -2.77
C TRP A 199 -12.96 35.26 -2.29
N VAL A 200 -14.04 34.45 -2.24
CA VAL A 200 -13.99 33.04 -1.83
C VAL A 200 -14.85 32.21 -2.78
N VAL A 201 -14.28 31.15 -3.33
CA VAL A 201 -15.03 30.10 -4.01
C VAL A 201 -14.96 28.83 -3.16
N ARG A 202 -16.12 28.21 -2.90
CA ARG A 202 -16.26 27.04 -2.05
C ARG A 202 -16.86 25.87 -2.80
N VAL A 203 -16.29 24.68 -2.58
CA VAL A 203 -16.93 23.39 -2.89
C VAL A 203 -17.25 22.72 -1.57
N GLU A 204 -18.50 22.36 -1.36
CA GLU A 204 -18.97 21.72 -0.15
C GLU A 204 -19.65 20.39 -0.47
N GLN A 205 -19.25 19.34 0.21
CA GLN A 205 -19.90 18.03 0.20
C GLN A 205 -20.41 17.71 1.60
N VAL A 206 -21.70 17.41 1.67
CA VAL A 206 -22.33 16.89 2.88
C VAL A 206 -22.21 15.37 2.88
N SER A 207 -21.90 14.77 4.05
CA SER A 207 -21.88 13.31 4.19
C SER A 207 -23.25 12.70 3.87
N PHE A 208 -23.27 11.42 3.49
CA PHE A 208 -24.52 10.77 3.08
C PHE A 208 -25.61 10.79 4.15
N ASP A 209 -25.24 10.70 5.42
CA ASP A 209 -26.18 10.80 6.56
C ASP A 209 -26.53 12.24 6.95
N GLY A 210 -25.96 13.23 6.29
CA GLY A 210 -26.23 14.65 6.50
C GLY A 210 -25.61 15.26 7.75
N LYS A 211 -24.64 14.58 8.39
CA LYS A 211 -24.09 15.00 9.69
C LYS A 211 -22.75 15.71 9.60
N SER A 212 -21.98 15.47 8.55
CA SER A 212 -20.65 15.99 8.38
C SER A 212 -20.48 16.71 7.06
N HIS A 213 -19.49 17.62 7.02
CA HIS A 213 -19.18 18.43 5.85
C HIS A 213 -17.68 18.36 5.54
N LEU A 214 -17.36 18.31 4.26
CA LEU A 214 -16.02 18.54 3.73
C LEU A 214 -16.08 19.76 2.81
N VAL A 215 -15.26 20.77 3.08
CA VAL A 215 -15.25 22.04 2.35
C VAL A 215 -13.85 22.32 1.83
N LEU A 216 -13.75 22.58 0.52
CA LEU A 216 -12.60 23.22 -0.11
C LEU A 216 -12.95 24.68 -0.39
N ALA A 217 -12.16 25.62 0.11
CA ALA A 217 -12.26 27.02 -0.24
C ALA A 217 -10.98 27.48 -0.96
N LEU A 218 -11.15 28.18 -2.07
CA LEU A 218 -10.12 28.98 -2.72
C LEU A 218 -10.40 30.45 -2.42
N GLU A 219 -9.39 31.14 -1.89
CA GLU A 219 -9.49 32.53 -1.44
C GLU A 219 -8.42 33.37 -2.16
N GLY A 220 -8.78 34.58 -2.56
CA GLY A 220 -7.86 35.53 -3.17
C GLY A 220 -8.16 36.98 -2.78
N ASP A 221 -7.18 37.87 -2.95
CA ASP A 221 -7.33 39.31 -2.73
C ASP A 221 -8.15 39.92 -3.90
N ALA A 222 -9.31 40.50 -3.58
CA ALA A 222 -10.21 41.10 -4.56
C ALA A 222 -9.63 42.38 -5.22
N ARG A 223 -8.63 43.00 -4.59
CA ARG A 223 -7.91 44.16 -5.15
C ARG A 223 -6.90 43.74 -6.23
N GLU A 224 -6.38 42.53 -6.17
CA GLU A 224 -5.36 42.03 -7.09
C GLU A 224 -5.93 41.09 -8.15
N THR A 225 -6.93 40.32 -7.81
CA THR A 225 -7.43 39.22 -8.65
C THR A 225 -8.95 39.23 -8.76
N VAL A 226 -9.45 38.84 -9.92
CA VAL A 226 -10.88 38.78 -10.22
C VAL A 226 -11.27 37.33 -10.54
N PRO A 227 -12.11 36.67 -9.73
CA PRO A 227 -12.64 35.35 -10.01
C PRO A 227 -13.87 35.42 -10.90
N THR A 228 -14.01 34.42 -11.77
CA THR A 228 -15.24 34.17 -12.53
C THR A 228 -15.58 32.70 -12.43
N LEU A 229 -16.75 32.36 -11.91
CA LEU A 229 -17.22 31.00 -11.75
C LEU A 229 -18.13 30.60 -12.91
N SER A 230 -17.84 29.45 -13.55
CA SER A 230 -18.68 28.82 -14.56
C SER A 230 -18.76 27.31 -14.27
N GLY A 231 -19.89 26.87 -13.77
CA GLY A 231 -20.03 25.49 -13.27
C GLY A 231 -19.09 25.20 -12.11
N SER A 232 -18.19 24.22 -12.25
CA SER A 232 -17.12 23.89 -11.31
C SER A 232 -15.76 24.52 -11.68
N ILE A 233 -15.70 25.39 -12.69
CA ILE A 233 -14.48 26.03 -13.16
C ILE A 233 -14.41 27.46 -12.65
N VAL A 234 -13.31 27.78 -11.98
CA VAL A 234 -12.99 29.14 -11.54
C VAL A 234 -11.88 29.70 -12.44
N THR A 235 -12.17 30.79 -13.16
CA THR A 235 -11.14 31.54 -13.86
C THR A 235 -10.66 32.67 -12.93
N VAL A 236 -9.40 32.68 -12.56
CA VAL A 236 -8.79 33.73 -11.75
C VAL A 236 -7.87 34.57 -12.64
N ARG A 237 -8.18 35.83 -12.78
CA ARG A 237 -7.43 36.78 -13.60
C ARG A 237 -6.77 37.82 -12.69
N ARG A 238 -5.51 38.15 -12.94
CA ARG A 238 -4.81 39.29 -12.36
C ARG A 238 -4.70 40.39 -13.40
N PRO A 239 -5.50 41.46 -13.32
CA PRO A 239 -5.54 42.52 -14.34
C PRO A 239 -4.19 43.21 -14.53
N ALA A 240 -3.43 43.41 -13.48
CA ALA A 240 -2.09 44.01 -13.52
C ALA A 240 -0.98 43.08 -14.03
N GLY A 241 -1.31 41.83 -14.39
CA GLY A 241 -0.32 40.81 -14.73
C GLY A 241 0.47 40.28 -13.53
N GLY A 242 1.37 39.33 -13.78
CA GLY A 242 2.19 38.70 -12.76
C GLY A 242 1.53 37.48 -12.06
N PRO A 243 2.19 36.89 -11.05
CA PRO A 243 1.71 35.66 -10.41
C PRO A 243 0.39 35.84 -9.68
N VAL A 244 -0.46 34.82 -9.74
CA VAL A 244 -1.69 34.74 -8.96
C VAL A 244 -1.38 34.01 -7.67
N ARG A 245 -1.77 34.60 -6.54
CA ARG A 245 -1.66 33.98 -5.20
C ARG A 245 -3.03 33.53 -4.75
N LEU A 246 -3.12 32.26 -4.36
CA LEU A 246 -4.34 31.68 -3.82
C LEU A 246 -4.07 31.13 -2.41
N THR A 247 -4.98 31.38 -1.51
CA THR A 247 -5.08 30.64 -0.25
C THR A 247 -6.05 29.49 -0.45
N VAL A 248 -5.58 28.30 -0.16
CA VAL A 248 -6.41 27.09 -0.16
C VAL A 248 -6.75 26.77 1.29
N ARG A 249 -8.03 26.55 1.57
CA ARG A 249 -8.49 26.10 2.89
C ARG A 249 -9.33 24.85 2.74
N VAL A 250 -9.01 23.81 3.51
CA VAL A 250 -9.83 22.60 3.60
C VAL A 250 -10.31 22.45 5.03
N THR A 251 -11.60 22.23 5.19
CA THR A 251 -12.25 22.11 6.51
C THR A 251 -13.13 20.89 6.55
N THR A 252 -13.12 20.15 7.65
CA THR A 252 -14.04 19.04 7.92
C THR A 252 -14.55 19.08 9.36
N ASP A 253 -15.79 18.64 9.55
CA ASP A 253 -16.40 18.34 10.84
C ASP A 253 -16.69 16.83 11.00
N ALA A 254 -16.15 15.99 10.10
CA ALA A 254 -16.23 14.54 10.21
C ALA A 254 -15.58 14.03 11.52
N PRO A 255 -16.06 12.90 12.08
CA PRO A 255 -15.51 12.37 13.33
C PRO A 255 -14.01 12.12 13.23
N ALA A 256 -13.26 12.66 14.17
CA ALA A 256 -11.83 12.40 14.31
C ALA A 256 -11.60 10.94 14.74
N LEU A 257 -10.49 10.36 14.30
CA LEU A 257 -10.00 9.07 14.78
C LEU A 257 -9.17 9.29 16.07
N VAL A 258 -9.02 8.23 16.87
CA VAL A 258 -8.22 8.25 18.08
C VAL A 258 -6.82 7.70 17.77
N PRO A 259 -5.78 8.53 17.70
CA PRO A 259 -4.43 8.08 17.38
C PRO A 259 -3.86 7.20 18.49
N LEU A 260 -3.04 6.21 18.10
CA LEU A 260 -2.22 5.47 19.04
C LEU A 260 -0.94 6.26 19.37
N GLY A 261 -0.57 6.25 20.63
CA GLY A 261 0.66 6.88 21.07
C GLY A 261 1.90 6.02 20.71
N ARG A 262 3.08 6.69 20.61
CA ARG A 262 4.36 6.02 20.30
C ARG A 262 4.63 4.81 21.20
N ALA A 263 4.33 4.91 22.50
CA ALA A 263 4.50 3.82 23.46
C ALA A 263 3.47 2.69 23.32
N GLU A 264 2.33 2.93 22.67
CA GLU A 264 1.35 1.89 22.33
C GLU A 264 1.75 1.14 21.05
N ILE A 265 2.47 1.81 20.15
CA ILE A 265 2.92 1.27 18.86
C ILE A 265 4.23 0.49 19.02
N PHE A 266 5.24 1.10 19.64
CA PHE A 266 6.60 0.57 19.72
C PHE A 266 6.93 0.02 21.10
N ASN A 267 7.63 -1.12 21.14
CA ASN A 267 8.10 -1.71 22.39
C ASN A 267 9.27 -0.90 22.99
N GLU A 268 9.58 -1.18 24.26
CA GLU A 268 10.62 -0.45 25.00
C GLU A 268 12.02 -0.59 24.39
N ASP A 269 12.35 -1.77 23.82
CA ASP A 269 13.65 -2.03 23.22
C ASP A 269 13.86 -1.14 21.99
N PHE A 270 12.85 -1.05 21.12
CA PHE A 270 12.93 -0.16 19.99
C PHE A 270 12.96 1.33 20.40
N GLN A 271 12.21 1.71 21.44
CA GLN A 271 12.23 3.09 21.92
C GLN A 271 13.62 3.48 22.47
N ARG A 272 14.32 2.56 23.15
CA ARG A 272 15.71 2.75 23.56
C ARG A 272 16.65 2.88 22.39
N PHE A 273 16.54 2.02 21.39
CA PHE A 273 17.30 2.11 20.14
C PHE A 273 17.07 3.44 19.44
N ALA A 274 15.83 3.87 19.25
CA ALA A 274 15.50 5.14 18.62
C ALA A 274 16.05 6.34 19.41
N ALA A 275 16.09 6.26 20.75
CA ALA A 275 16.72 7.29 21.59
C ALA A 275 18.23 7.33 21.40
N GLN A 276 18.89 6.19 21.26
CA GLN A 276 20.34 6.10 20.98
C GLN A 276 20.69 6.70 19.62
N VAL A 277 19.93 6.36 18.57
CA VAL A 277 20.13 6.93 17.23
C VAL A 277 19.91 8.45 17.22
N ARG A 278 18.94 8.95 17.96
CA ARG A 278 18.72 10.41 18.10
C ARG A 278 19.84 11.11 18.85
N ALA A 279 20.48 10.46 19.78
CA ALA A 279 21.61 11.01 20.55
C ALA A 279 22.93 11.01 19.75
N ASP A 280 22.99 10.27 18.65
CA ASP A 280 24.18 10.22 17.78
C ASP A 280 24.23 11.44 16.87
N THR A 281 24.96 12.46 17.30
CA THR A 281 25.16 13.70 16.54
C THR A 281 26.15 13.54 15.37
N ALA A 282 26.89 12.44 15.30
CA ALA A 282 27.83 12.18 14.20
C ALA A 282 27.08 11.77 12.90
N HIS A 283 25.89 11.17 13.03
CA HIS A 283 25.10 10.68 11.89
C HIS A 283 23.67 11.30 11.85
N PRO A 284 23.54 12.62 11.69
CA PRO A 284 22.25 13.32 11.79
C PRO A 284 21.24 12.86 10.73
N LEU A 285 21.70 12.46 9.54
CA LEU A 285 20.80 11.94 8.48
C LEU A 285 20.14 10.62 8.86
N THR A 286 20.86 9.73 9.54
CA THR A 286 20.31 8.47 10.06
C THR A 286 19.19 8.74 11.07
N SER A 287 19.44 9.66 12.00
CA SER A 287 18.42 10.09 12.98
C SER A 287 17.19 10.69 12.33
N ARG A 288 17.37 11.56 11.33
CA ARG A 288 16.25 12.18 10.60
C ARG A 288 15.44 11.13 9.82
N ARG A 289 16.11 10.19 9.16
CA ARG A 289 15.46 9.09 8.43
C ARG A 289 14.63 8.23 9.38
N LEU A 290 15.22 7.80 10.48
CA LEU A 290 14.51 7.01 11.49
C LEU A 290 13.28 7.74 12.04
N GLU A 291 13.40 9.03 12.39
CA GLU A 291 12.29 9.80 12.93
C GLU A 291 11.18 10.03 11.89
N ARG A 292 11.52 10.21 10.60
CA ARG A 292 10.54 10.29 9.51
C ARG A 292 9.70 9.03 9.42
N GLU A 293 10.34 7.86 9.50
CA GLU A 293 9.65 6.57 9.42
C GLU A 293 8.82 6.29 10.67
N VAL A 294 9.33 6.60 11.86
CA VAL A 294 8.55 6.50 13.11
C VAL A 294 7.29 7.35 13.03
N ARG A 295 7.40 8.60 12.60
CA ARG A 295 6.25 9.49 12.41
C ARG A 295 5.32 8.99 11.31
N GLY A 296 5.87 8.39 10.24
CA GLY A 296 5.07 7.75 9.19
C GLY A 296 4.18 6.66 9.75
N VAL A 297 4.71 5.79 10.60
CA VAL A 297 3.91 4.75 11.28
C VAL A 297 2.84 5.36 12.19
N GLU A 298 3.20 6.38 13.00
CA GLU A 298 2.25 7.07 13.88
C GLU A 298 1.07 7.68 13.10
N LEU A 299 1.33 8.22 11.91
CA LEU A 299 0.29 8.79 11.02
C LEU A 299 -0.69 7.75 10.45
N LEU A 300 -0.36 6.47 10.51
CA LEU A 300 -1.21 5.38 10.01
C LEU A 300 -1.94 4.62 11.13
N CYS A 301 -1.58 4.85 12.40
CA CYS A 301 -2.02 4.03 13.53
C CYS A 301 -3.10 4.71 14.38
N TYR A 302 -4.33 4.21 14.31
CA TYR A 302 -5.47 4.67 15.08
C TYR A 302 -6.20 3.50 15.75
N ARG A 303 -6.96 3.76 16.82
CA ARG A 303 -7.72 2.72 17.52
C ARG A 303 -8.76 2.06 16.61
N GLU A 304 -9.38 2.84 15.75
CA GLU A 304 -10.44 2.40 14.83
C GLU A 304 -9.90 1.64 13.63
N LYS A 305 -8.70 1.98 13.17
CA LYS A 305 -8.08 1.35 12.00
C LYS A 305 -6.58 1.54 11.96
N LEU A 306 -5.89 0.60 11.35
CA LEU A 306 -4.52 0.71 10.88
C LEU A 306 -4.58 0.90 9.37
N MET A 307 -4.15 2.06 8.90
CA MET A 307 -4.19 2.39 7.47
C MET A 307 -3.01 1.77 6.73
N ALA A 308 -3.23 1.27 5.53
CA ALA A 308 -2.15 0.70 4.73
C ALA A 308 -1.23 1.79 4.14
N GLY A 309 -1.75 2.97 3.80
CA GLY A 309 -0.92 4.06 3.29
C GLY A 309 -1.69 5.31 2.88
N LEU A 310 -0.97 6.41 2.71
CA LEU A 310 -1.49 7.70 2.30
C LEU A 310 -0.88 8.13 0.96
N PRO A 311 -1.68 8.67 0.02
CA PRO A 311 -3.11 8.95 0.08
C PRO A 311 -4.00 7.78 -0.38
N ASN A 312 -3.43 6.71 -0.93
CA ASN A 312 -4.16 5.75 -1.75
C ASN A 312 -4.86 4.64 -0.96
N PHE A 313 -4.45 4.42 0.31
CA PHE A 313 -4.82 3.24 1.07
C PHE A 313 -5.14 3.57 2.53
N ALA A 314 -5.88 4.68 2.76
CA ALA A 314 -6.20 5.17 4.10
C ALA A 314 -7.30 4.36 4.81
N THR A 315 -7.42 3.07 4.54
CA THR A 315 -8.34 2.12 5.18
C THR A 315 -7.61 0.83 5.58
N TYR A 316 -8.38 -0.12 6.07
CA TYR A 316 -7.95 -1.49 6.33
C TYR A 316 -7.53 -2.20 5.03
N PHE A 317 -6.37 -2.86 5.09
CA PHE A 317 -5.91 -3.84 4.10
C PHE A 317 -5.33 -5.04 4.85
N GLY A 318 -5.94 -6.21 4.68
CA GLY A 318 -5.61 -7.43 5.40
C GLY A 318 -4.15 -7.85 5.21
N ARG A 319 -3.73 -8.00 3.97
CA ARG A 319 -2.35 -8.37 3.61
C ARG A 319 -1.32 -7.39 4.16
N ASP A 320 -1.55 -6.09 3.97
CA ASP A 320 -0.60 -5.05 4.38
C ASP A 320 -0.37 -5.09 5.89
N MET A 321 -1.43 -5.22 6.68
CA MET A 321 -1.32 -5.32 8.12
C MET A 321 -0.68 -6.63 8.58
N LEU A 322 -1.08 -7.76 7.99
CA LEU A 322 -0.57 -9.09 8.38
C LEU A 322 0.92 -9.22 8.05
N MET A 323 1.34 -8.79 6.85
CA MET A 323 2.75 -8.77 6.46
C MET A 323 3.56 -7.80 7.31
N THR A 324 3.02 -6.61 7.58
CA THR A 324 3.67 -5.64 8.46
C THR A 324 3.83 -6.20 9.87
N ALA A 325 2.83 -6.89 10.41
CA ALA A 325 2.93 -7.51 11.74
C ALA A 325 4.05 -8.56 11.81
N LEU A 326 4.27 -9.32 10.73
CA LEU A 326 5.37 -10.29 10.67
C LEU A 326 6.75 -9.62 10.65
N LEU A 327 6.89 -8.52 9.91
CA LEU A 327 8.15 -7.78 9.81
C LEU A 327 8.43 -6.92 11.05
N MET A 328 7.40 -6.25 11.58
CA MET A 328 7.52 -5.30 12.70
C MET A 328 7.49 -5.95 14.08
N GLN A 329 7.28 -7.27 14.18
CA GLN A 329 7.26 -7.98 15.48
C GLN A 329 8.45 -7.66 16.40
N PRO A 330 9.70 -7.48 15.92
CA PRO A 330 10.82 -7.12 16.78
C PRO A 330 10.68 -5.75 17.44
N VAL A 331 9.98 -4.81 16.81
CA VAL A 331 9.91 -3.40 17.22
C VAL A 331 8.53 -2.99 17.75
N TRP A 332 7.47 -3.73 17.44
CA TRP A 332 6.11 -3.42 17.87
C TRP A 332 5.83 -3.86 19.31
N ALA A 333 5.04 -3.06 20.00
CA ALA A 333 4.43 -3.45 21.26
C ALA A 333 3.42 -4.60 21.02
N PRO A 334 3.20 -5.50 21.98
CA PRO A 334 2.24 -6.60 21.83
C PRO A 334 0.82 -6.15 21.45
N ALA A 335 0.43 -4.95 21.89
CA ALA A 335 -0.85 -4.34 21.55
C ALA A 335 -1.07 -4.18 20.03
N MET A 336 -0.01 -3.94 19.25
CA MET A 336 -0.12 -3.83 17.80
C MET A 336 -0.41 -5.16 17.13
N SER A 337 0.21 -6.26 17.59
CA SER A 337 -0.12 -7.60 17.10
C SER A 337 -1.58 -7.98 17.43
N GLU A 338 -2.06 -7.62 18.63
CA GLU A 338 -3.46 -7.78 19.01
C GLU A 338 -4.40 -6.96 18.12
N HIS A 339 -4.04 -5.70 17.85
CA HIS A 339 -4.82 -4.82 17.00
C HIS A 339 -4.95 -5.38 15.57
N VAL A 340 -3.86 -5.85 14.98
CA VAL A 340 -3.87 -6.47 13.64
C VAL A 340 -4.71 -7.74 13.60
N VAL A 341 -4.49 -8.66 14.55
CA VAL A 341 -5.25 -9.92 14.61
C VAL A 341 -6.74 -9.63 14.85
N ALA A 342 -7.07 -8.73 15.80
CA ALA A 342 -8.46 -8.36 16.08
C ALA A 342 -9.14 -7.71 14.86
N SER A 343 -8.45 -6.83 14.13
CA SER A 343 -8.96 -6.19 12.93
C SER A 343 -9.29 -7.21 11.84
N ALA A 344 -8.38 -8.15 11.57
CA ALA A 344 -8.60 -9.21 10.60
C ALA A 344 -9.74 -10.15 11.04
N LEU A 345 -9.75 -10.57 12.30
CA LEU A 345 -10.84 -11.39 12.86
C LEU A 345 -12.19 -10.66 12.81
N GLY A 346 -12.19 -9.34 13.04
CA GLY A 346 -13.38 -8.49 12.98
C GLY A 346 -14.08 -8.48 11.63
N LYS A 347 -13.32 -8.73 10.55
CA LYS A 347 -13.76 -8.62 9.15
C LYS A 347 -13.81 -9.97 8.41
N LEU A 348 -13.79 -11.10 9.13
CA LEU A 348 -13.96 -12.40 8.50
C LEU A 348 -15.34 -12.53 7.85
N SER A 349 -15.37 -13.17 6.68
CA SER A 349 -16.60 -13.66 6.08
C SER A 349 -17.30 -14.69 6.97
N PRO A 350 -18.57 -14.99 6.74
CA PRO A 350 -19.26 -16.07 7.45
C PRO A 350 -18.60 -17.46 7.29
N THR A 351 -17.78 -17.65 6.25
CA THR A 351 -17.09 -18.93 5.97
C THR A 351 -15.66 -18.97 6.52
N GLY A 352 -15.15 -17.84 7.04
CA GLY A 352 -13.83 -17.73 7.67
C GLY A 352 -12.74 -17.14 6.77
N ASP A 353 -13.11 -16.64 5.57
CA ASP A 353 -12.19 -15.93 4.68
C ASP A 353 -11.81 -14.57 5.29
N VAL A 354 -10.59 -14.13 5.08
CA VAL A 354 -10.11 -12.81 5.51
C VAL A 354 -10.49 -11.75 4.49
N SER A 355 -11.04 -10.61 4.94
CA SER A 355 -11.22 -9.46 4.05
C SER A 355 -9.87 -8.90 3.65
N HIS A 356 -9.63 -8.75 2.36
CA HIS A 356 -8.41 -8.13 1.86
C HIS A 356 -8.42 -6.62 2.04
N GLU A 357 -9.51 -5.97 1.67
CA GLU A 357 -9.68 -4.53 1.76
C GLU A 357 -11.12 -4.17 2.07
N GLU A 358 -11.31 -2.94 2.54
CA GLU A 358 -12.62 -2.35 2.72
C GLU A 358 -12.77 -1.05 1.93
N ALA A 359 -13.99 -0.80 1.45
CA ALA A 359 -14.41 0.52 0.98
C ALA A 359 -15.28 1.17 2.07
N LEU A 360 -14.93 2.40 2.45
CA LEU A 360 -15.62 3.20 3.45
C LEU A 360 -16.14 4.51 2.84
N GLY A 361 -17.05 5.19 3.55
CA GLY A 361 -17.49 6.56 3.25
C GLY A 361 -17.92 6.73 1.80
N GLY A 362 -17.44 7.77 1.15
CA GLY A 362 -17.77 8.10 -0.24
C GLY A 362 -17.40 7.00 -1.24
N GLN A 363 -16.32 6.25 -1.00
CA GLN A 363 -15.96 5.12 -1.87
C GLN A 363 -17.01 4.00 -1.81
N ALA A 364 -17.44 3.60 -0.60
CA ALA A 364 -18.48 2.58 -0.45
C ALA A 364 -19.78 3.00 -1.12
N ILE A 365 -20.17 4.27 -0.95
CA ILE A 365 -21.38 4.84 -1.58
C ILE A 365 -21.30 4.75 -3.10
N ARG A 366 -20.16 5.12 -3.70
CA ARG A 366 -19.94 5.05 -5.16
C ARG A 366 -20.02 3.61 -5.67
N GLU A 367 -19.33 2.67 -5.03
CA GLU A 367 -19.35 1.27 -5.43
C GLU A 367 -20.74 0.64 -5.28
N ASN A 368 -21.46 0.99 -4.21
CA ASN A 368 -22.84 0.58 -4.01
C ASN A 368 -23.78 1.23 -5.05
N ALA A 369 -23.54 2.50 -5.44
CA ALA A 369 -24.27 3.17 -6.49
C ALA A 369 -24.04 2.51 -7.86
N ALA A 370 -22.79 2.16 -8.19
CA ALA A 370 -22.46 1.42 -9.42
C ALA A 370 -23.19 0.07 -9.48
N GLU A 371 -23.21 -0.66 -8.39
CA GLU A 371 -23.95 -1.94 -8.28
C GLU A 371 -25.47 -1.72 -8.40
N TYR A 372 -26.00 -0.69 -7.74
CA TYR A 372 -27.41 -0.31 -7.89
C TYR A 372 -27.76 -0.02 -9.35
N ASN A 373 -26.96 0.78 -10.04
CA ASN A 373 -27.17 1.13 -11.46
C ASN A 373 -27.21 -0.11 -12.35
N ARG A 374 -26.29 -1.05 -12.10
CA ARG A 374 -26.24 -2.35 -12.78
C ARG A 374 -27.52 -3.18 -12.54
N LEU A 375 -27.98 -3.24 -11.28
CA LEU A 375 -29.18 -3.98 -10.89
C LEU A 375 -30.45 -3.39 -11.51
N VAL A 376 -30.59 -2.06 -11.52
CA VAL A 376 -31.74 -1.36 -12.16
C VAL A 376 -31.73 -1.60 -13.68
N SER A 377 -30.57 -1.47 -14.33
CA SER A 377 -30.42 -1.73 -15.77
C SER A 377 -30.78 -3.17 -16.15
N ALA A 378 -30.51 -4.12 -15.25
CA ALA A 378 -30.84 -5.53 -15.39
C ALA A 378 -32.31 -5.85 -14.99
N GLY A 379 -33.13 -4.85 -14.62
CA GLY A 379 -34.51 -5.03 -14.16
C GLY A 379 -34.68 -5.68 -12.78
N GLN A 380 -33.61 -5.81 -12.01
CA GLN A 380 -33.56 -6.50 -10.69
C GLN A 380 -33.98 -5.53 -9.55
N LEU A 381 -35.14 -4.91 -9.65
CA LEU A 381 -35.58 -3.84 -8.75
C LEU A 381 -35.66 -4.25 -7.27
N ALA A 382 -36.00 -5.50 -6.98
CA ALA A 382 -36.05 -5.97 -5.58
C ALA A 382 -34.63 -5.97 -4.94
N ARG A 383 -33.63 -6.42 -5.65
CA ARG A 383 -32.23 -6.39 -5.21
C ARG A 383 -31.70 -4.96 -5.12
N ALA A 384 -32.03 -4.13 -6.11
CA ALA A 384 -31.68 -2.71 -6.11
C ALA A 384 -32.23 -1.99 -4.86
N ARG A 385 -33.48 -2.25 -4.46
CA ARG A 385 -34.06 -1.70 -3.22
C ARG A 385 -33.34 -2.18 -1.97
N ALA A 386 -33.01 -3.48 -1.88
CA ALA A 386 -32.27 -4.03 -0.75
C ALA A 386 -30.91 -3.34 -0.61
N LEU A 387 -30.23 -3.08 -1.71
CA LEU A 387 -28.96 -2.36 -1.70
C LEU A 387 -29.10 -0.89 -1.27
N LEU A 388 -30.15 -0.19 -1.72
CA LEU A 388 -30.38 1.20 -1.34
C LEU A 388 -30.57 1.40 0.16
N ALA A 389 -31.17 0.43 0.85
CA ALA A 389 -31.33 0.47 2.32
C ALA A 389 -30.00 0.49 3.05
N HIS A 390 -28.90 0.11 2.37
CA HIS A 390 -27.55 -0.02 2.92
C HIS A 390 -26.51 0.69 2.02
N LEU A 391 -26.88 1.75 1.32
CA LEU A 391 -26.00 2.42 0.33
C LEU A 391 -24.66 2.87 0.93
N ALA A 392 -24.62 3.27 2.19
CA ALA A 392 -23.41 3.69 2.89
C ALA A 392 -22.70 2.54 3.64
N ALA A 393 -23.18 1.29 3.50
CA ALA A 393 -22.53 0.17 4.18
C ALA A 393 -21.13 -0.07 3.62
N THR A 394 -20.20 -0.35 4.52
CA THR A 394 -18.84 -0.81 4.17
C THR A 394 -18.90 -2.01 3.24
N ARG A 395 -18.05 -2.04 2.24
CA ARG A 395 -17.86 -3.19 1.36
C ARG A 395 -16.56 -3.89 1.69
N GLU A 396 -16.63 -5.20 1.87
CA GLU A 396 -15.49 -6.07 2.12
C GLU A 396 -15.13 -6.85 0.85
N ASN A 397 -13.85 -7.09 0.64
CA ASN A 397 -13.32 -7.85 -0.50
C ASN A 397 -12.66 -9.16 0.00
N TYR A 398 -13.18 -10.31 -0.41
CA TYR A 398 -12.73 -11.65 -0.02
C TYR A 398 -12.09 -12.43 -1.18
N ILE A 399 -11.63 -11.75 -2.23
CA ILE A 399 -11.13 -12.44 -3.42
C ILE A 399 -9.68 -12.95 -3.23
N MET A 400 -8.92 -12.32 -2.33
CA MET A 400 -7.52 -12.67 -2.11
C MET A 400 -7.39 -13.96 -1.31
N VAL A 401 -6.35 -14.71 -1.59
CA VAL A 401 -6.14 -16.06 -1.05
C VAL A 401 -5.03 -16.08 0.01
N ASP A 402 -4.02 -15.25 -0.14
CA ASP A 402 -2.87 -15.21 0.76
C ASP A 402 -3.22 -14.71 2.16
N ASP A 403 -4.13 -13.74 2.27
CA ASP A 403 -4.60 -13.18 3.55
C ASP A 403 -5.16 -14.27 4.48
N ASP A 404 -5.89 -15.24 3.90
CA ASP A 404 -6.50 -16.35 4.62
C ASP A 404 -5.47 -17.18 5.39
N PHE A 405 -4.30 -17.40 4.79
CA PHE A 405 -3.21 -18.20 5.33
C PHE A 405 -2.22 -17.38 6.16
N GLN A 406 -2.13 -16.08 5.95
CA GLN A 406 -1.28 -15.19 6.75
C GLN A 406 -1.82 -14.97 8.16
N LEU A 407 -3.14 -14.85 8.31
CA LEU A 407 -3.76 -14.62 9.62
C LEU A 407 -3.38 -15.68 10.68
N PRO A 408 -3.48 -17.00 10.44
CA PRO A 408 -3.03 -17.99 11.42
C PRO A 408 -1.54 -17.85 11.77
N VAL A 409 -0.68 -17.51 10.81
CA VAL A 409 0.76 -17.33 11.06
C VAL A 409 1.02 -16.18 12.03
N VAL A 410 0.36 -15.03 11.83
CA VAL A 410 0.47 -13.88 12.73
C VAL A 410 -0.13 -14.19 14.10
N ALA A 411 -1.30 -14.83 14.16
CA ALA A 411 -1.94 -15.22 15.41
C ALA A 411 -1.10 -16.22 16.21
N ALA A 412 -0.48 -17.20 15.53
CA ALA A 412 0.42 -18.16 16.16
C ALA A 412 1.65 -17.47 16.78
N ARG A 413 2.27 -16.54 16.05
CA ARG A 413 3.41 -15.77 16.57
C ARG A 413 3.04 -14.94 17.79
N TYR A 414 1.87 -14.28 17.79
CA TYR A 414 1.37 -13.55 18.95
C TYR A 414 1.14 -14.49 20.16
N LEU A 415 0.46 -15.62 19.93
CA LEU A 415 0.15 -16.57 21.02
C LEU A 415 1.39 -17.28 21.56
N ALA A 416 2.41 -17.49 20.75
CA ALA A 416 3.70 -18.08 21.14
C ALA A 416 4.70 -17.05 21.72
N ASP A 417 4.45 -15.74 21.59
CA ASP A 417 5.39 -14.71 22.05
C ASP A 417 5.57 -14.74 23.58
N PRO A 418 6.77 -15.05 24.10
CA PRO A 418 7.02 -15.13 25.53
C PRO A 418 6.95 -13.76 26.24
N ARG A 419 7.07 -12.65 25.49
CA ARG A 419 6.97 -11.29 26.04
C ARG A 419 5.52 -10.94 26.44
N VAL A 420 4.55 -11.68 25.90
CA VAL A 420 3.12 -11.45 26.20
C VAL A 420 2.65 -12.34 27.35
N PRO A 421 2.18 -11.77 28.47
CA PRO A 421 1.68 -12.55 29.62
C PRO A 421 0.49 -13.44 29.24
N ALA A 422 0.41 -14.61 29.88
CA ALA A 422 -0.66 -15.59 29.60
C ALA A 422 -2.08 -15.03 29.88
N ASP A 423 -2.20 -14.17 30.89
CA ASP A 423 -3.49 -13.52 31.21
C ASP A 423 -3.93 -12.60 30.07
N ARG A 424 -3.03 -11.80 29.55
CA ARG A 424 -3.31 -10.91 28.42
C ARG A 424 -3.76 -11.71 27.18
N LYS A 425 -3.09 -12.82 26.86
CA LYS A 425 -3.50 -13.71 25.76
C LYS A 425 -4.90 -14.29 25.99
N ARG A 426 -5.22 -14.71 27.24
CA ARG A 426 -6.56 -15.19 27.57
C ARG A 426 -7.63 -14.12 27.42
N ASP A 427 -7.36 -12.91 27.89
CA ASP A 427 -8.28 -11.79 27.79
C ASP A 427 -8.52 -11.40 26.34
N PHE A 428 -7.47 -11.35 25.53
CA PHE A 428 -7.58 -11.12 24.08
C PHE A 428 -8.50 -12.16 23.42
N LEU A 429 -8.31 -13.45 23.70
CA LEU A 429 -9.11 -14.53 23.11
C LEU A 429 -10.58 -14.50 23.57
N ARG A 430 -10.86 -14.02 24.80
CA ARG A 430 -12.20 -13.89 25.34
C ARG A 430 -12.93 -12.64 24.89
N THR A 431 -12.19 -11.62 24.50
CA THR A 431 -12.76 -10.33 24.04
C THR A 431 -13.56 -10.54 22.75
N GLY A 432 -14.75 -9.98 22.68
CA GLY A 432 -15.61 -10.09 21.51
C GLY A 432 -15.84 -11.55 21.11
N GLN A 433 -15.61 -11.86 19.87
CA GLN A 433 -15.72 -13.21 19.30
C GLN A 433 -14.37 -13.73 18.78
N HIS A 434 -13.23 -13.21 19.30
CA HIS A 434 -11.92 -13.49 18.72
C HIS A 434 -11.64 -15.01 18.65
N LEU A 435 -11.86 -15.76 19.72
CA LEU A 435 -11.67 -17.21 19.72
C LEU A 435 -12.53 -17.91 18.67
N ALA A 436 -13.83 -17.60 18.63
CA ALA A 436 -14.76 -18.25 17.69
C ALA A 436 -14.40 -17.93 16.25
N ARG A 437 -14.05 -16.66 15.94
CA ARG A 437 -13.64 -16.21 14.60
C ARG A 437 -12.29 -16.80 14.20
N LEU A 438 -11.33 -16.88 15.13
CA LEU A 438 -10.05 -17.55 14.88
C LEU A 438 -10.28 -19.02 14.50
N VAL A 439 -11.10 -19.75 15.25
CA VAL A 439 -11.46 -21.15 14.93
C VAL A 439 -12.13 -21.27 13.57
N SER A 440 -12.99 -20.31 13.20
CA SER A 440 -13.63 -20.28 11.88
C SER A 440 -12.59 -20.13 10.75
N ASN A 441 -11.62 -19.22 10.90
CA ASN A 441 -10.52 -19.07 9.92
C ASN A 441 -9.65 -20.34 9.87
N LEU A 442 -9.26 -20.92 11.03
CA LEU A 442 -8.49 -22.16 11.03
C LEU A 442 -9.22 -23.30 10.31
N ALA A 443 -10.54 -23.42 10.51
CA ALA A 443 -11.36 -24.42 9.82
C ALA A 443 -11.40 -24.17 8.30
N PHE A 444 -11.50 -22.91 7.89
CA PHE A 444 -11.45 -22.51 6.49
C PHE A 444 -10.10 -22.88 5.83
N VAL A 445 -8.98 -22.48 6.45
CA VAL A 445 -7.61 -22.75 5.98
C VAL A 445 -7.36 -24.26 5.83
N VAL A 446 -7.69 -25.05 6.83
CA VAL A 446 -7.51 -26.50 6.80
C VAL A 446 -8.38 -27.14 5.71
N ARG A 447 -9.60 -26.66 5.52
CA ARG A 447 -10.48 -27.14 4.43
C ARG A 447 -9.90 -26.83 3.05
N LYS A 448 -9.36 -25.63 2.84
CA LYS A 448 -8.69 -25.25 1.57
C LYS A 448 -7.42 -26.08 1.30
N ALA A 449 -6.66 -26.41 2.34
CA ALA A 449 -5.44 -27.19 2.23
C ALA A 449 -5.70 -28.73 2.06
N ALA A 450 -6.88 -29.21 2.41
CA ALA A 450 -7.18 -30.65 2.48
C ALA A 450 -7.04 -31.41 1.14
N PRO A 451 -7.38 -30.89 -0.05
CA PRO A 451 -7.22 -31.61 -1.30
C PRO A 451 -5.78 -32.04 -1.57
N TYR A 452 -4.84 -31.14 -1.50
CA TYR A 452 -3.42 -31.44 -1.74
C TYR A 452 -2.83 -32.31 -0.61
N ALA A 453 -3.22 -32.09 0.64
CA ALA A 453 -2.76 -32.92 1.76
C ALA A 453 -3.12 -34.39 1.58
N ARG A 454 -4.25 -34.72 0.93
CA ARG A 454 -4.73 -36.08 0.66
C ARG A 454 -4.11 -36.69 -0.61
N ASP A 455 -3.99 -35.89 -1.65
CA ASP A 455 -3.47 -36.29 -2.95
C ASP A 455 -2.55 -35.20 -3.48
N PRO A 456 -1.21 -35.32 -3.26
CA PRO A 456 -0.23 -34.24 -3.48
C PRO A 456 0.17 -34.10 -4.96
N VAL A 457 -0.80 -33.85 -5.82
CA VAL A 457 -0.61 -33.50 -7.24
C VAL A 457 -0.82 -32.00 -7.46
N ALA A 458 -0.15 -31.43 -8.46
CA ALA A 458 -0.15 -29.98 -8.70
C ALA A 458 -1.56 -29.39 -8.89
N THR A 459 -2.49 -30.15 -9.47
CA THR A 459 -3.86 -29.68 -9.71
C THR A 459 -4.72 -29.56 -8.45
N ASN A 460 -4.28 -30.13 -7.32
CA ASN A 460 -4.92 -30.06 -6.02
C ASN A 460 -4.37 -28.93 -5.12
N LEU A 461 -3.38 -28.18 -5.59
CA LEU A 461 -2.87 -26.97 -4.92
C LEU A 461 -3.98 -25.91 -4.75
N VAL A 462 -3.78 -25.00 -3.83
CA VAL A 462 -4.68 -23.86 -3.66
C VAL A 462 -4.63 -23.00 -4.91
N SER A 463 -5.81 -22.82 -5.53
CA SER A 463 -5.99 -22.21 -6.84
C SER A 463 -6.52 -20.79 -6.69
N PHE A 464 -6.09 -19.93 -7.59
CA PHE A 464 -6.76 -18.66 -7.81
C PHE A 464 -8.20 -18.83 -8.30
N PRO A 465 -9.10 -17.89 -8.01
CA PRO A 465 -10.45 -17.85 -8.58
C PRO A 465 -10.40 -17.57 -10.07
N ARG A 466 -11.47 -17.93 -10.77
CA ARG A 466 -11.59 -17.73 -12.22
C ARG A 466 -12.54 -16.59 -12.51
N ALA A 467 -12.12 -15.67 -13.36
CA ALA A 467 -12.97 -14.59 -13.84
C ALA A 467 -14.03 -15.08 -14.86
N PRO A 468 -15.11 -14.31 -15.09
CA PRO A 468 -16.15 -14.66 -16.06
C PRO A 468 -15.64 -14.84 -17.50
N ASP A 469 -14.58 -14.12 -17.89
CA ASP A 469 -13.92 -14.25 -19.21
C ASP A 469 -12.97 -15.45 -19.29
N GLY A 470 -12.84 -16.20 -18.20
CA GLY A 470 -12.09 -17.46 -18.13
C GLY A 470 -10.63 -17.34 -17.73
N HIS A 471 -10.07 -16.15 -17.51
CA HIS A 471 -8.72 -16.01 -16.96
C HIS A 471 -8.67 -16.29 -15.44
N TRP A 472 -7.50 -16.63 -14.92
CA TRP A 472 -7.25 -16.73 -13.48
C TRP A 472 -6.99 -15.35 -12.91
N ILE A 473 -7.73 -14.98 -11.85
CA ILE A 473 -7.54 -13.71 -11.15
C ILE A 473 -6.30 -13.84 -10.27
N SER A 474 -5.32 -12.97 -10.44
CA SER A 474 -4.15 -12.90 -9.58
C SER A 474 -4.56 -12.51 -8.14
N ALA A 475 -4.93 -13.51 -7.35
CA ALA A 475 -5.56 -13.34 -6.03
C ALA A 475 -4.56 -13.54 -4.88
N SER A 476 -3.37 -12.97 -5.00
CA SER A 476 -2.35 -12.83 -3.98
C SER A 476 -1.61 -11.50 -4.19
N TRP A 477 -0.51 -11.25 -3.49
CA TRP A 477 0.13 -9.93 -3.43
C TRP A 477 0.51 -9.32 -4.80
N ARG A 478 0.72 -10.13 -5.82
CA ARG A 478 0.92 -9.67 -7.21
C ARG A 478 -0.43 -9.55 -7.93
N ASP A 479 -1.30 -8.72 -7.41
CA ASP A 479 -2.74 -8.65 -7.73
C ASP A 479 -3.10 -7.93 -9.05
N SER A 480 -2.11 -7.53 -9.83
CA SER A 480 -2.33 -7.08 -11.21
C SER A 480 -2.72 -8.23 -12.14
N ARG A 481 -3.38 -7.92 -13.25
CA ARG A 481 -3.85 -8.94 -14.22
C ARG A 481 -2.74 -9.90 -14.67
N ALA A 482 -1.51 -9.42 -14.81
CA ALA A 482 -0.38 -10.19 -15.27
C ALA A 482 0.54 -10.66 -14.13
N GLY A 483 0.31 -10.24 -12.89
CA GLY A 483 1.25 -10.38 -11.79
C GLY A 483 1.78 -11.77 -11.52
N TYR A 484 1.02 -12.81 -11.89
CA TYR A 484 1.42 -14.22 -11.82
C TYR A 484 1.62 -14.85 -13.21
N GLY A 485 1.83 -14.06 -14.27
CA GLY A 485 2.04 -14.55 -15.62
C GLY A 485 0.84 -15.33 -16.20
N GLY A 486 -0.38 -15.10 -15.70
CA GLY A 486 -1.59 -15.83 -16.06
C GLY A 486 -1.70 -17.22 -15.39
N GLY A 487 -0.89 -17.49 -14.37
CA GLY A 487 -0.90 -18.75 -13.62
C GLY A 487 -2.14 -18.97 -12.77
N ARG A 488 -2.42 -20.23 -12.50
CA ARG A 488 -3.51 -20.69 -11.63
C ARG A 488 -3.07 -20.85 -10.18
N PHE A 489 -1.86 -21.33 -9.97
CA PHE A 489 -1.34 -21.71 -8.67
C PHE A 489 -0.10 -20.86 -8.35
N ALA A 490 -0.20 -19.97 -7.42
CA ALA A 490 0.89 -19.09 -7.01
C ALA A 490 1.92 -19.81 -6.14
N MET A 491 3.20 -19.51 -6.33
CA MET A 491 4.29 -20.11 -5.55
C MET A 491 4.23 -19.64 -4.09
N ASP A 492 4.12 -18.36 -3.84
CA ASP A 492 4.04 -17.79 -2.50
C ASP A 492 2.93 -18.40 -1.65
N VAL A 493 1.71 -18.54 -2.21
CA VAL A 493 0.58 -19.18 -1.52
C VAL A 493 0.91 -20.64 -1.19
N ASN A 494 1.36 -21.41 -2.19
CA ASN A 494 1.42 -22.88 -2.08
C ASN A 494 2.71 -23.39 -1.45
N VAL A 495 3.80 -22.65 -1.52
CA VAL A 495 5.11 -23.06 -0.98
C VAL A 495 5.38 -22.37 0.36
N ILE A 496 4.83 -21.16 0.56
CA ILE A 496 5.12 -20.37 1.76
C ILE A 496 3.91 -20.35 2.69
N TRP A 497 2.78 -19.77 2.26
CA TRP A 497 1.70 -19.46 3.21
C TRP A 497 0.95 -20.69 3.69
N VAL A 498 0.57 -21.62 2.81
CA VAL A 498 -0.22 -22.81 3.21
C VAL A 498 0.52 -23.72 4.20
N PRO A 499 1.78 -24.15 3.96
CA PRO A 499 2.47 -25.00 4.92
C PRO A 499 2.67 -24.31 6.27
N HIS A 500 3.03 -23.00 6.30
CA HIS A 500 3.21 -22.25 7.55
C HIS A 500 1.89 -22.01 8.28
N ALA A 501 0.77 -21.82 7.56
CA ALA A 501 -0.55 -21.76 8.18
C ALA A 501 -0.95 -23.07 8.86
N LEU A 502 -0.63 -24.22 8.24
CA LEU A 502 -0.88 -25.52 8.86
C LEU A 502 -0.01 -25.75 10.11
N GLU A 503 1.26 -25.32 10.10
CA GLU A 503 2.11 -25.31 11.29
C GLU A 503 1.54 -24.39 12.37
N ALA A 504 1.06 -23.20 11.97
CA ALA A 504 0.42 -22.24 12.86
C ALA A 504 -0.87 -22.82 13.50
N VAL A 505 -1.67 -23.59 12.76
CA VAL A 505 -2.81 -24.33 13.35
C VAL A 505 -2.35 -25.17 14.53
N GLY A 506 -1.27 -25.94 14.39
CA GLY A 506 -0.67 -26.72 15.46
C GLY A 506 -0.30 -25.86 16.67
N THR A 507 0.48 -24.82 16.42
CA THR A 507 0.95 -23.87 17.45
C THR A 507 -0.21 -23.22 18.19
N ILE A 508 -1.24 -22.75 17.48
CA ILE A 508 -2.43 -22.13 18.09
C ILE A 508 -3.17 -23.13 18.97
N LEU A 509 -3.44 -24.33 18.49
CA LEU A 509 -4.14 -25.35 19.26
C LEU A 509 -3.37 -25.74 20.54
N ASP A 510 -2.03 -25.77 20.50
CA ASP A 510 -1.20 -26.04 21.68
C ASP A 510 -1.18 -24.85 22.63
N ALA A 511 -1.12 -23.63 22.13
CA ALA A 511 -1.22 -22.42 22.93
C ALA A 511 -2.60 -22.33 23.65
N LEU A 512 -3.69 -22.62 22.95
CA LEU A 512 -5.04 -22.66 23.57
C LEU A 512 -5.10 -23.66 24.72
N LYS A 513 -4.52 -24.85 24.53
CA LYS A 513 -4.45 -25.88 25.60
C LYS A 513 -3.63 -25.38 26.79
N GLN A 514 -2.45 -24.79 26.55
CA GLN A 514 -1.58 -24.24 27.60
C GLN A 514 -2.26 -23.09 28.38
N LEU A 515 -3.04 -22.27 27.67
CA LEU A 515 -3.81 -21.17 28.26
C LEU A 515 -5.09 -21.65 29.00
N GLY A 516 -5.44 -22.95 28.97
CA GLY A 516 -6.66 -23.46 29.52
C GLY A 516 -7.92 -22.97 28.80
N VAL A 517 -7.80 -22.63 27.52
CA VAL A 517 -8.92 -22.19 26.68
C VAL A 517 -9.34 -23.34 25.78
N THR A 518 -10.58 -23.81 25.93
CA THR A 518 -11.10 -24.95 25.14
C THR A 518 -12.10 -24.44 24.10
N PRO A 519 -11.72 -24.34 22.81
CA PRO A 519 -12.64 -23.97 21.77
C PRO A 519 -13.59 -25.13 21.41
N VAL A 520 -14.78 -24.78 20.94
CA VAL A 520 -15.71 -25.75 20.35
C VAL A 520 -15.35 -25.92 18.87
N ILE A 521 -14.69 -27.02 18.50
CA ILE A 521 -14.30 -27.33 17.12
C ILE A 521 -15.20 -28.43 16.58
N ARG A 522 -16.09 -28.11 15.66
CA ARG A 522 -17.02 -29.05 15.02
C ARG A 522 -16.68 -29.39 13.60
N GLU A 523 -16.04 -28.46 12.88
CA GLU A 523 -15.79 -28.57 11.46
C GLU A 523 -14.63 -29.52 11.14
N GLN A 524 -14.82 -30.36 10.12
CA GLN A 524 -13.76 -31.21 9.58
C GLN A 524 -13.01 -30.47 8.44
N PRO A 525 -11.69 -30.71 8.27
CA PRO A 525 -10.83 -31.64 9.02
C PRO A 525 -10.21 -31.06 10.32
N LEU A 526 -10.47 -29.80 10.70
CA LEU A 526 -9.87 -29.18 11.88
C LEU A 526 -10.11 -29.99 13.15
N ALA A 527 -11.34 -30.52 13.34
CA ALA A 527 -11.67 -31.32 14.50
C ALA A 527 -10.84 -32.63 14.55
N ALA A 528 -10.51 -33.22 13.43
CA ALA A 528 -9.60 -34.38 13.34
C ALA A 528 -8.18 -33.98 13.76
N PHE A 529 -7.66 -32.87 13.26
CA PHE A 529 -6.31 -32.34 13.56
C PHE A 529 -6.17 -31.93 15.04
N ALA A 530 -7.23 -31.43 15.66
CA ALA A 530 -7.24 -31.13 17.09
C ALA A 530 -7.11 -32.39 17.95
N ARG A 531 -7.64 -33.54 17.49
CA ARG A 531 -7.55 -34.84 18.18
C ARG A 531 -6.29 -35.63 17.83
N ASP A 532 -5.85 -35.59 16.58
CA ASP A 532 -4.68 -36.31 16.05
C ASP A 532 -3.66 -35.34 15.46
N ARG A 533 -2.67 -34.97 16.26
CA ARG A 533 -1.57 -34.11 15.83
C ARG A 533 -0.69 -34.74 14.77
N ALA A 534 -0.59 -36.08 14.75
CA ALA A 534 0.18 -36.77 13.73
C ALA A 534 -0.48 -36.63 12.34
N ALA A 535 -1.82 -36.57 12.29
CA ALA A 535 -2.53 -36.30 11.02
C ALA A 535 -2.24 -34.88 10.52
N LEU A 536 -2.21 -33.87 11.40
CA LEU A 536 -1.80 -32.51 11.04
C LEU A 536 -0.35 -32.49 10.55
N GLN A 537 0.57 -33.15 11.26
CA GLN A 537 1.98 -33.20 10.86
C GLN A 537 2.19 -33.87 9.50
N ARG A 538 1.42 -34.91 9.19
CA ARG A 538 1.43 -35.53 7.83
C ARG A 538 0.98 -34.52 6.76
N ALA A 539 -0.07 -33.72 7.05
CA ALA A 539 -0.53 -32.68 6.13
C ALA A 539 0.54 -31.60 5.93
N VAL A 540 1.19 -31.12 6.99
CA VAL A 540 2.32 -30.16 6.91
C VAL A 540 3.45 -30.74 6.05
N THR A 541 3.87 -31.99 6.29
CA THR A 541 4.94 -32.66 5.52
C THR A 541 4.58 -32.77 4.04
N SER A 542 3.33 -33.13 3.74
CA SER A 542 2.82 -33.18 2.35
C SER A 542 2.95 -31.81 1.67
N TRP A 543 2.52 -30.73 2.36
CA TRP A 543 2.56 -29.37 1.85
C TRP A 543 3.99 -28.82 1.71
N LYS A 544 4.91 -29.11 2.60
CA LYS A 544 6.34 -28.78 2.44
C LYS A 544 6.92 -29.42 1.16
N GLY A 545 6.37 -30.54 0.71
CA GLY A 545 6.71 -31.16 -0.57
C GLY A 545 6.14 -30.45 -1.80
N ALA A 546 5.26 -29.44 -1.65
CA ALA A 546 4.65 -28.74 -2.79
C ALA A 546 5.65 -27.99 -3.65
N GLU A 547 6.76 -27.57 -3.06
CA GLU A 547 7.85 -26.85 -3.75
C GLU A 547 8.34 -27.59 -5.00
N ARG A 548 8.33 -28.94 -5.01
CA ARG A 548 8.78 -29.75 -6.15
C ARG A 548 8.07 -29.40 -7.47
N HIS A 549 6.83 -28.92 -7.41
CA HIS A 549 6.05 -28.54 -8.58
C HIS A 549 6.51 -27.23 -9.20
N PHE A 550 7.15 -26.37 -8.41
CA PHE A 550 7.62 -25.03 -8.82
C PHE A 550 9.09 -25.00 -9.24
N ARG A 551 9.84 -26.07 -9.02
CA ARG A 551 11.28 -26.12 -9.33
C ARG A 551 11.52 -26.06 -10.84
N VAL A 552 12.38 -25.11 -11.23
CA VAL A 552 12.87 -24.93 -12.60
C VAL A 552 14.39 -25.11 -12.61
N ALA A 553 14.91 -25.82 -13.61
CA ALA A 553 16.33 -25.98 -13.85
C ALA A 553 16.62 -25.78 -15.34
N LEU A 554 17.42 -24.77 -15.69
CA LEU A 554 17.74 -24.40 -17.06
C LEU A 554 19.24 -24.52 -17.31
N ALA A 555 19.60 -25.27 -18.33
CA ALA A 555 21.00 -25.35 -18.77
C ALA A 555 21.49 -23.99 -19.29
N ARG A 556 22.79 -23.70 -19.13
CA ARG A 556 23.44 -22.44 -19.52
C ARG A 556 23.06 -21.97 -20.92
N LYS A 557 23.08 -22.89 -21.89
CA LYS A 557 22.71 -22.56 -23.27
C LYS A 557 21.26 -22.04 -23.36
N THR A 558 20.32 -22.72 -22.69
CA THR A 558 18.90 -22.31 -22.66
C THR A 558 18.76 -20.94 -22.01
N VAL A 559 19.48 -20.68 -20.92
CA VAL A 559 19.51 -19.37 -20.23
C VAL A 559 19.97 -18.28 -21.19
N SER A 560 21.11 -18.48 -21.89
CA SER A 560 21.64 -17.51 -22.84
C SER A 560 20.69 -17.25 -24.02
N ASP A 561 20.13 -18.30 -24.60
CA ASP A 561 19.22 -18.21 -25.75
C ASP A 561 17.93 -17.43 -25.36
N ARG A 562 17.37 -17.72 -24.18
CA ARG A 562 16.15 -17.08 -23.70
C ARG A 562 16.35 -15.60 -23.36
N VAL A 563 17.44 -15.26 -22.65
CA VAL A 563 17.77 -13.88 -22.34
C VAL A 563 18.03 -13.09 -23.63
N ALA A 564 18.80 -13.62 -24.58
CA ALA A 564 19.02 -12.96 -25.86
C ALA A 564 17.70 -12.68 -26.63
N ALA A 565 16.79 -13.68 -26.67
CA ALA A 565 15.48 -13.53 -27.29
C ALA A 565 14.63 -12.46 -26.58
N ARG A 566 14.66 -12.43 -25.24
CA ARG A 566 13.92 -11.43 -24.46
C ARG A 566 14.46 -10.01 -24.69
N LEU A 567 15.77 -9.83 -24.65
CA LEU A 567 16.41 -8.53 -24.87
C LEU A 567 16.14 -8.00 -26.29
N GLY A 568 16.13 -8.88 -27.31
CA GLY A 568 15.76 -8.54 -28.68
C GLY A 568 14.30 -8.09 -28.85
N SER A 569 13.43 -8.31 -27.83
CA SER A 569 12.02 -7.89 -27.84
C SER A 569 11.78 -6.55 -27.13
N LEU A 570 12.81 -6.00 -26.46
CA LEU A 570 12.72 -4.72 -25.74
C LEU A 570 12.81 -3.53 -26.71
N PRO A 571 12.41 -2.33 -26.27
CA PRO A 571 12.72 -1.09 -26.98
C PRO A 571 14.22 -0.97 -27.24
N PRO A 572 14.67 -0.42 -28.39
CA PRO A 572 16.06 -0.46 -28.80
C PRO A 572 17.06 0.04 -27.75
N ALA A 573 16.81 1.18 -27.14
CA ALA A 573 17.71 1.76 -26.12
C ALA A 573 17.80 0.88 -24.85
N GLU A 574 16.70 0.31 -24.43
CA GLU A 574 16.65 -0.59 -23.26
C GLU A 574 17.31 -1.93 -23.59
N GLY A 575 17.01 -2.51 -24.75
CA GLY A 575 17.64 -3.75 -25.24
C GLY A 575 19.15 -3.61 -25.37
N GLU A 576 19.65 -2.49 -25.91
CA GLU A 576 21.08 -2.21 -26.01
C GLU A 576 21.74 -2.09 -24.64
N TYR A 577 21.12 -1.34 -23.72
CA TYR A 577 21.63 -1.20 -22.36
C TYR A 577 21.81 -2.57 -21.67
N TRP A 578 20.75 -3.39 -21.68
CA TRP A 578 20.78 -4.70 -21.03
C TRP A 578 21.66 -5.72 -21.76
N ASN A 579 21.80 -5.64 -23.06
CA ASN A 579 22.80 -6.44 -23.81
C ASN A 579 24.22 -6.10 -23.35
N ASN A 580 24.55 -4.82 -23.19
CA ASN A 580 25.84 -4.40 -22.68
C ASN A 580 26.10 -4.89 -21.25
N VAL A 581 25.07 -4.87 -20.38
CA VAL A 581 25.16 -5.44 -19.03
C VAL A 581 25.38 -6.97 -19.10
N ALA A 582 24.59 -7.67 -19.90
CA ALA A 582 24.69 -9.11 -20.07
C ALA A 582 26.07 -9.56 -20.54
N GLN A 583 26.68 -8.83 -21.49
CA GLN A 583 28.05 -9.11 -21.97
C GLN A 583 29.11 -8.93 -20.88
N ARG A 584 28.95 -7.88 -20.05
CA ARG A 584 29.93 -7.63 -18.95
C ARG A 584 29.83 -8.63 -17.84
N THR A 585 28.62 -9.05 -17.48
CA THR A 585 28.38 -9.96 -16.34
C THR A 585 28.51 -11.42 -16.72
N GLY A 586 28.31 -11.76 -17.98
CA GLY A 586 28.32 -13.13 -18.48
C GLY A 586 27.13 -13.96 -17.99
N ALA A 587 26.79 -15.01 -18.75
CA ALA A 587 25.78 -15.97 -18.32
C ALA A 587 26.27 -16.81 -17.12
N PRO A 588 25.36 -17.24 -16.22
CA PRO A 588 25.70 -18.17 -15.14
C PRO A 588 26.49 -19.37 -15.64
N ALA A 589 27.55 -19.75 -14.93
CA ALA A 589 28.43 -20.84 -15.36
C ALA A 589 27.71 -22.20 -15.38
N ASP A 590 26.84 -22.41 -14.40
CA ASP A 590 26.13 -23.64 -14.15
C ASP A 590 24.64 -23.58 -14.55
N THR A 591 23.93 -24.68 -14.29
CA THR A 591 22.47 -24.75 -14.41
C THR A 591 21.81 -23.70 -13.51
N LEU A 592 21.03 -22.82 -14.10
CA LEU A 592 20.19 -21.87 -13.33
C LEU A 592 19.03 -22.63 -12.69
N ARG A 593 18.91 -22.57 -11.37
CA ARG A 593 17.85 -23.20 -10.59
C ARG A 593 17.07 -22.11 -9.86
N PHE A 594 15.72 -22.19 -9.90
CA PHE A 594 14.85 -21.26 -9.17
C PHE A 594 13.45 -21.85 -8.99
N LEU A 595 12.63 -21.20 -8.17
CA LEU A 595 11.21 -21.51 -8.06
C LEU A 595 10.41 -20.65 -9.04
N ALA A 596 9.63 -21.26 -9.88
CA ALA A 596 8.73 -20.57 -10.80
C ALA A 596 7.71 -19.73 -10.01
N LEU A 597 7.38 -18.55 -10.52
CA LEU A 597 6.41 -17.64 -9.90
C LEU A 597 5.03 -18.29 -9.71
N SER A 598 4.61 -19.13 -10.66
CA SER A 598 3.31 -19.79 -10.64
C SER A 598 3.30 -21.05 -11.53
N LEU A 599 2.20 -21.81 -11.44
CA LEU A 599 1.91 -22.90 -12.37
C LEU A 599 0.67 -22.57 -13.19
N ASP A 600 0.61 -23.07 -14.42
CA ASP A 600 -0.56 -22.97 -15.29
C ASP A 600 -1.74 -23.86 -14.82
N GLY A 601 -2.84 -23.89 -15.57
CA GLY A 601 -4.02 -24.69 -15.24
C GLY A 601 -3.78 -26.21 -15.22
N ALA A 602 -2.71 -26.68 -15.88
CA ALA A 602 -2.30 -28.09 -15.92
C ALA A 602 -1.21 -28.42 -14.87
N GLY A 603 -0.79 -27.45 -14.07
CA GLY A 603 0.24 -27.62 -13.05
C GLY A 603 1.68 -27.56 -13.61
N ARG A 604 1.90 -26.98 -14.78
CA ARG A 604 3.23 -26.78 -15.37
C ARG A 604 3.81 -25.43 -14.96
N PRO A 605 5.12 -25.34 -14.62
CA PRO A 605 5.74 -24.10 -14.22
C PRO A 605 5.68 -22.99 -15.27
N ILE A 606 5.34 -21.77 -14.84
CA ILE A 606 5.57 -20.53 -15.59
C ILE A 606 6.90 -19.95 -15.12
N PRO A 607 7.99 -20.12 -15.89
CA PRO A 607 9.35 -19.93 -15.42
C PRO A 607 9.72 -18.44 -15.36
N ILE A 608 9.26 -17.75 -14.34
CA ILE A 608 9.61 -16.37 -14.02
C ILE A 608 10.41 -16.40 -12.72
N VAL A 609 11.62 -15.83 -12.74
CA VAL A 609 12.40 -15.60 -11.52
C VAL A 609 11.73 -14.46 -10.75
N ASN A 610 11.64 -14.58 -9.43
CA ASN A 610 10.84 -13.67 -8.60
C ASN A 610 11.43 -13.48 -7.19
N THR A 611 10.96 -12.46 -6.48
CA THR A 611 11.39 -12.10 -5.12
C THR A 611 10.66 -12.87 -4.01
N ASP A 612 9.63 -13.63 -4.30
CA ASP A 612 8.78 -14.29 -3.28
C ASP A 612 9.57 -15.19 -2.30
N PRO A 613 10.71 -15.83 -2.68
CA PRO A 613 11.57 -16.53 -1.73
C PRO A 613 12.04 -15.69 -0.54
N ALA A 614 12.04 -14.35 -0.65
CA ALA A 614 12.33 -13.45 0.47
C ALA A 614 11.37 -13.66 1.66
N MET A 615 10.10 -13.96 1.38
CA MET A 615 9.11 -14.24 2.42
C MET A 615 9.41 -15.56 3.14
N LEU A 616 9.92 -16.57 2.44
CA LEU A 616 10.34 -17.83 3.06
C LEU A 616 11.51 -17.61 4.03
N LEU A 617 12.49 -16.78 3.64
CA LEU A 617 13.60 -16.39 4.52
C LEU A 617 13.12 -15.70 5.81
N LEU A 618 12.01 -14.96 5.72
CA LEU A 618 11.43 -14.24 6.85
C LEU A 618 10.66 -15.16 7.81
N VAL A 619 9.94 -16.16 7.29
CA VAL A 619 9.01 -16.96 8.10
C VAL A 619 9.58 -18.29 8.57
N ASP A 620 10.59 -18.84 7.92
CA ASP A 620 11.23 -20.12 8.26
C ASP A 620 12.66 -19.95 8.77
N SER A 621 13.21 -20.98 9.38
CA SER A 621 14.64 -21.12 9.71
C SER A 621 15.26 -22.13 8.75
N LEU A 622 16.09 -21.66 7.86
CA LEU A 622 16.63 -22.44 6.76
C LEU A 622 18.09 -22.86 7.03
N ALA A 623 18.47 -24.01 6.47
CA ALA A 623 19.89 -24.35 6.40
C ALA A 623 20.63 -23.33 5.49
N PRO A 624 21.90 -23.00 5.79
CA PRO A 624 22.66 -22.00 5.02
C PRO A 624 22.72 -22.28 3.52
N ASP A 625 22.97 -23.52 3.11
CA ASP A 625 22.99 -23.91 1.70
C ASP A 625 21.65 -23.67 1.01
N ARG A 626 20.55 -23.93 1.73
CA ARG A 626 19.21 -23.67 1.22
C ARG A 626 18.94 -22.17 1.09
N THR A 627 19.41 -21.38 2.04
CA THR A 627 19.33 -19.92 1.96
C THR A 627 20.05 -19.40 0.72
N LEU A 628 21.28 -19.85 0.50
CA LEU A 628 22.09 -19.48 -0.68
C LEU A 628 21.43 -19.93 -1.99
N GLU A 629 20.83 -21.11 -2.04
CA GLU A 629 20.08 -21.58 -3.19
C GLU A 629 18.90 -20.64 -3.54
N LEU A 630 18.15 -20.22 -2.54
CA LEU A 630 16.98 -19.34 -2.74
C LEU A 630 17.35 -17.93 -3.14
N ILE A 631 18.40 -17.34 -2.55
CA ILE A 631 18.81 -15.97 -2.87
C ILE A 631 19.66 -15.89 -4.15
N GLY A 632 20.29 -16.99 -4.57
CA GLY A 632 21.17 -17.02 -5.75
C GLY A 632 20.53 -16.34 -6.97
N PRO A 633 19.35 -16.76 -7.43
CA PRO A 633 18.66 -16.13 -8.56
C PRO A 633 18.29 -14.66 -8.32
N ILE A 634 18.03 -14.27 -7.07
CA ILE A 634 17.72 -12.87 -6.71
C ILE A 634 18.99 -12.01 -6.84
N MET A 635 20.14 -12.53 -6.41
CA MET A 635 21.41 -11.81 -6.41
C MET A 635 22.19 -11.87 -7.73
N LEU A 636 21.74 -12.70 -8.68
CA LEU A 636 22.31 -12.66 -10.03
C LEU A 636 21.98 -11.33 -10.70
N PRO A 637 22.98 -10.72 -11.39
CA PRO A 637 22.74 -9.48 -12.14
C PRO A 637 21.59 -9.64 -13.16
N HIS A 638 20.74 -8.63 -13.25
CA HIS A 638 19.80 -8.52 -14.37
C HIS A 638 20.60 -8.34 -15.67
N PRO A 639 20.28 -8.99 -16.81
CA PRO A 639 19.04 -9.73 -17.08
C PRO A 639 19.09 -11.25 -16.79
N TRP A 640 20.11 -11.75 -16.13
CA TRP A 640 20.21 -13.17 -15.77
C TRP A 640 19.36 -13.53 -14.55
N GLY A 641 19.33 -12.66 -13.55
CA GLY A 641 18.53 -12.73 -12.33
C GLY A 641 17.76 -11.46 -12.08
N LEU A 642 17.67 -11.04 -10.79
CA LEU A 642 16.86 -9.88 -10.40
C LEU A 642 17.68 -8.65 -10.02
N PHE A 643 18.98 -8.78 -9.73
CA PHE A 643 19.74 -7.72 -9.08
C PHE A 643 20.18 -6.62 -10.07
N VAL A 644 19.83 -5.38 -9.77
CA VAL A 644 20.23 -4.17 -10.50
C VAL A 644 21.05 -3.27 -9.57
N ASP A 645 22.32 -3.02 -9.89
CA ASP A 645 23.31 -2.38 -9.01
C ASP A 645 22.90 -1.00 -8.46
N ALA A 646 22.12 -0.23 -9.18
CA ALA A 646 21.71 1.11 -8.76
C ALA A 646 20.27 1.18 -8.26
N LEU A 647 19.60 0.02 -8.12
CA LEU A 647 18.17 -0.02 -7.87
C LEU A 647 17.78 -1.00 -6.75
N GLY A 648 18.48 -2.12 -6.64
CA GLY A 648 18.10 -3.29 -5.86
C GLY A 648 17.48 -4.40 -6.72
N PRO A 649 16.94 -5.48 -6.13
CA PRO A 649 16.33 -6.57 -6.88
C PRO A 649 14.96 -6.16 -7.44
N VAL A 650 14.79 -6.25 -8.76
CA VAL A 650 13.48 -6.13 -9.40
C VAL A 650 12.60 -7.32 -9.04
N VAL A 651 11.28 -7.10 -8.97
CA VAL A 651 10.35 -8.13 -8.42
C VAL A 651 10.19 -9.36 -9.28
N ALA A 652 10.52 -9.27 -10.57
CA ALA A 652 10.38 -10.38 -11.50
C ALA A 652 11.40 -10.29 -12.65
N ASN A 653 11.74 -11.44 -13.22
CA ASN A 653 12.43 -11.55 -14.50
C ASN A 653 11.72 -12.59 -15.36
N ASP A 654 11.07 -12.15 -16.42
CA ASP A 654 10.26 -12.94 -17.33
C ASP A 654 11.05 -13.55 -18.50
N ALA A 655 12.36 -13.34 -18.58
CA ALA A 655 13.19 -13.75 -19.71
C ALA A 655 13.05 -15.25 -20.07
N TYR A 656 12.77 -16.09 -19.08
CA TYR A 656 12.65 -17.53 -19.24
C TYR A 656 11.25 -18.02 -19.60
N ALA A 657 10.25 -17.12 -19.56
CA ALA A 657 8.86 -17.42 -19.88
C ALA A 657 8.57 -17.37 -21.41
N THR A 658 7.31 -17.49 -21.78
CA THR A 658 6.86 -17.39 -23.18
C THR A 658 6.69 -15.93 -23.61
N ARG A 659 6.62 -15.70 -24.92
CA ARG A 659 6.40 -14.37 -25.49
C ARG A 659 5.09 -13.72 -25.02
N ASP A 660 4.04 -14.51 -24.89
CA ASP A 660 2.74 -13.99 -24.40
C ASP A 660 2.86 -13.44 -22.96
N VAL A 661 3.67 -14.09 -22.12
CA VAL A 661 3.98 -13.60 -20.77
C VAL A 661 4.78 -12.30 -20.85
N TRP A 662 5.77 -12.19 -21.74
CA TRP A 662 6.53 -10.95 -21.92
C TRP A 662 5.63 -9.77 -22.29
N GLU A 663 4.68 -10.00 -23.21
CA GLU A 663 3.73 -8.96 -23.64
C GLU A 663 2.76 -8.56 -22.53
N ALA A 664 2.33 -9.52 -21.71
CA ALA A 664 1.47 -9.27 -20.55
C ALA A 664 2.20 -8.48 -19.47
N PHE A 665 3.42 -8.90 -19.09
CA PHE A 665 4.24 -8.20 -18.09
C PHE A 665 4.67 -6.80 -18.53
N ARG A 666 4.91 -6.58 -19.81
CA ARG A 666 5.22 -5.25 -20.35
C ARG A 666 4.13 -4.22 -20.09
N ARG A 667 2.88 -4.67 -19.98
CA ARG A 667 1.72 -3.82 -19.66
C ARG A 667 1.46 -3.70 -18.15
N ASP A 668 2.10 -4.56 -17.38
CA ASP A 668 1.98 -4.54 -15.93
C ASP A 668 2.85 -3.43 -15.35
N ARG A 669 2.22 -2.49 -14.68
CA ARG A 669 2.91 -1.37 -14.06
C ARG A 669 3.40 -1.65 -12.65
N TYR A 670 2.93 -2.72 -11.99
CA TYR A 670 3.24 -3.00 -10.59
C TYR A 670 4.23 -4.15 -10.39
N HIS A 671 4.15 -5.19 -11.20
CA HIS A 671 4.90 -6.43 -10.97
C HIS A 671 5.82 -6.78 -12.15
N SER A 672 6.09 -5.80 -13.01
CA SER A 672 6.96 -5.95 -14.19
C SER A 672 8.43 -6.10 -13.82
N PRO A 673 9.28 -6.58 -14.75
CA PRO A 673 10.73 -6.69 -14.56
C PRO A 673 11.47 -5.37 -14.30
N THR A 674 10.77 -4.24 -14.33
CA THR A 674 11.36 -2.91 -14.12
C THR A 674 11.05 -2.31 -12.75
N VAL A 675 10.35 -3.03 -11.88
CA VAL A 675 9.85 -2.50 -10.61
C VAL A 675 10.56 -3.15 -9.43
N VAL A 676 10.91 -2.37 -8.42
CA VAL A 676 11.35 -2.80 -7.09
C VAL A 676 10.29 -2.44 -6.08
N TRP A 677 10.00 -3.35 -5.15
CA TRP A 677 9.07 -3.13 -4.05
C TRP A 677 9.82 -3.01 -2.71
N GLY A 678 9.61 -1.90 -2.00
CA GLY A 678 10.23 -1.64 -0.70
C GLY A 678 9.95 -2.75 0.31
N ARG A 679 8.71 -3.25 0.36
CA ARG A 679 8.33 -4.40 1.19
C ARG A 679 9.18 -5.65 0.93
N ASP A 680 9.39 -6.01 -0.34
CA ASP A 680 10.15 -7.21 -0.70
C ASP A 680 11.62 -7.06 -0.35
N VAL A 681 12.18 -5.86 -0.56
CA VAL A 681 13.52 -5.52 -0.12
C VAL A 681 13.64 -5.67 1.41
N ASN A 682 12.71 -5.11 2.16
CA ASN A 682 12.69 -5.19 3.62
C ASN A 682 12.56 -6.64 4.10
N ALA A 683 11.70 -7.44 3.48
CA ALA A 683 11.56 -8.86 3.78
C ALA A 683 12.84 -9.65 3.47
N LEU A 684 13.51 -9.34 2.36
CA LEU A 684 14.76 -9.98 1.98
C LEU A 684 15.88 -9.63 2.96
N VAL A 685 16.06 -8.35 3.29
CA VAL A 685 17.10 -7.90 4.23
C VAL A 685 16.85 -8.44 5.64
N ALA A 686 15.61 -8.32 6.15
CA ALA A 686 15.23 -8.87 7.45
C ALA A 686 15.38 -10.41 7.48
N GLY A 687 14.99 -11.08 6.40
CA GLY A 687 15.17 -12.51 6.23
C GLY A 687 16.64 -12.92 6.27
N LEU A 688 17.51 -12.28 5.49
CA LEU A 688 18.94 -12.51 5.49
C LEU A 688 19.55 -12.27 6.87
N ALA A 689 19.23 -11.17 7.54
CA ALA A 689 19.70 -10.87 8.88
C ALA A 689 19.31 -11.96 9.90
N ARG A 690 18.13 -12.59 9.72
CA ARG A 690 17.68 -13.71 10.56
C ARG A 690 18.36 -15.03 10.25
N GLN A 691 18.80 -15.25 9.01
CA GLN A 691 19.50 -16.47 8.58
C GLN A 691 21.00 -16.43 8.83
N LEU A 692 21.57 -15.27 9.19
CA LEU A 692 22.97 -15.18 9.56
C LEU A 692 23.24 -16.06 10.79
N PRO A 693 24.24 -16.95 10.74
CA PRO A 693 24.57 -17.82 11.87
C PRO A 693 25.08 -16.99 13.05
N ALA A 694 24.66 -17.35 14.26
CA ALA A 694 25.20 -16.78 15.49
C ALA A 694 26.54 -17.44 15.80
N GLY A 695 27.61 -16.65 16.03
CA GLY A 695 28.94 -17.12 16.39
C GLY A 695 29.80 -17.66 15.24
N ASP A 696 30.99 -18.24 15.56
CA ASP A 696 31.99 -18.69 14.59
C ASP A 696 31.61 -19.96 13.80
N VAL A 697 30.54 -20.64 14.19
CA VAL A 697 30.09 -21.86 13.53
C VAL A 697 29.35 -21.49 12.23
N GLY A 698 30.01 -21.67 11.10
CA GLY A 698 29.45 -21.43 9.77
C GLY A 698 30.01 -20.20 9.03
N ALA A 699 31.17 -19.70 9.40
CA ALA A 699 31.82 -18.52 8.80
C ALA A 699 31.87 -18.58 7.25
N GLN A 700 32.04 -19.77 6.66
CA GLN A 700 32.07 -19.96 5.22
C GLN A 700 30.69 -19.66 4.52
N HIS A 701 29.59 -19.76 5.25
CA HIS A 701 28.24 -19.43 4.73
C HIS A 701 27.81 -18.02 5.14
N ALA A 702 28.39 -17.48 6.23
CA ALA A 702 28.07 -16.12 6.68
C ALA A 702 28.53 -15.06 5.68
N ALA A 703 29.75 -15.20 5.12
CA ALA A 703 30.30 -14.21 4.21
C ALA A 703 29.46 -13.97 2.95
N PRO A 704 28.94 -14.99 2.20
CA PRO A 704 28.07 -14.76 1.07
C PRO A 704 26.72 -14.12 1.44
N LEU A 705 26.17 -14.44 2.62
CA LEU A 705 24.94 -13.83 3.09
C LEU A 705 25.12 -12.36 3.49
N GLN A 706 26.25 -12.06 4.14
CA GLN A 706 26.63 -10.69 4.48
C GLN A 706 26.91 -9.85 3.23
N ASP A 707 27.60 -10.42 2.22
CA ASP A 707 27.81 -9.76 0.92
C ASP A 707 26.48 -9.42 0.25
N ALA A 708 25.54 -10.37 0.20
CA ALA A 708 24.22 -10.16 -0.36
C ALA A 708 23.48 -9.02 0.37
N LEU A 709 23.52 -9.03 1.71
CA LEU A 709 22.90 -8.01 2.53
C LEU A 709 23.49 -6.62 2.27
N HIS A 710 24.82 -6.49 2.23
CA HIS A 710 25.50 -5.23 1.94
C HIS A 710 25.17 -4.73 0.54
N ARG A 711 25.25 -5.59 -0.48
CA ARG A 711 24.97 -5.23 -1.86
C ARG A 711 23.53 -4.73 -2.05
N ILE A 712 22.55 -5.38 -1.42
CA ILE A 712 21.15 -4.95 -1.48
C ILE A 712 21.02 -3.58 -0.82
N SER A 713 21.53 -3.42 0.40
CA SER A 713 21.44 -2.15 1.13
C SER A 713 22.08 -1.00 0.35
N ASP A 714 23.30 -1.22 -0.18
CA ASP A 714 24.00 -0.22 -0.98
C ASP A 714 23.27 0.15 -2.27
N ALA A 715 22.66 -0.83 -2.97
CA ALA A 715 21.94 -0.56 -4.19
C ALA A 715 20.68 0.27 -3.92
N VAL A 716 19.95 -0.06 -2.86
CA VAL A 716 18.75 0.67 -2.44
C VAL A 716 19.09 2.07 -1.95
N ASP A 717 20.18 2.24 -1.19
CA ASP A 717 20.63 3.57 -0.77
C ASP A 717 21.03 4.45 -1.97
N ARG A 718 21.70 3.88 -2.97
CA ARG A 718 22.03 4.59 -4.21
C ARG A 718 20.82 4.99 -5.04
N SER A 719 19.71 4.26 -4.94
CA SER A 719 18.47 4.64 -5.61
C SER A 719 17.87 5.93 -5.06
N GLY A 720 18.15 6.30 -3.81
CA GLY A 720 17.55 7.44 -3.11
C GLY A 720 16.06 7.25 -2.76
N LEU A 721 15.50 6.04 -2.94
CA LEU A 721 14.07 5.76 -2.86
C LEU A 721 13.71 4.68 -1.81
N ARG A 722 14.60 4.43 -0.85
CA ARG A 722 14.43 3.38 0.18
C ARG A 722 13.08 3.42 0.90
N HIS A 723 12.52 4.61 1.14
CA HIS A 723 11.24 4.78 1.84
C HIS A 723 10.01 4.65 0.92
N ALA A 724 10.21 4.71 -0.41
CA ALA A 724 9.09 4.61 -1.35
C ALA A 724 8.43 3.23 -1.31
N GLU A 725 7.13 3.17 -1.53
CA GLU A 725 6.41 1.89 -1.65
C GLU A 725 7.00 1.03 -2.75
N LEU A 726 7.17 1.62 -3.91
CA LEU A 726 7.80 1.00 -5.08
C LEU A 726 8.50 2.07 -5.93
N TRP A 727 9.50 1.63 -6.66
CA TRP A 727 10.25 2.47 -7.59
C TRP A 727 10.64 1.69 -8.84
N SER A 728 11.05 2.43 -9.85
CA SER A 728 11.42 1.89 -11.16
C SER A 728 12.65 2.63 -11.69
N TYR A 729 12.92 2.48 -12.96
CA TYR A 729 14.00 3.17 -13.65
C TYR A 729 13.60 3.58 -15.07
N ALA A 730 14.31 4.55 -15.61
CA ALA A 730 14.35 4.87 -17.02
C ALA A 730 15.76 4.64 -17.57
N ILE A 731 15.89 4.35 -18.86
CA ILE A 731 17.18 4.35 -19.57
C ILE A 731 17.29 5.64 -20.36
N GLU A 732 18.18 6.52 -19.93
CA GLU A 732 18.41 7.82 -20.55
C GLU A 732 19.88 7.97 -20.93
N ASN A 733 20.16 8.25 -22.21
CA ASN A 733 21.53 8.41 -22.73
C ASN A 733 22.47 7.25 -22.34
N GLY A 734 21.96 6.01 -22.36
CA GLY A 734 22.72 4.81 -22.00
C GLY A 734 23.00 4.66 -20.51
N ARG A 735 22.27 5.37 -19.65
CA ARG A 735 22.36 5.28 -18.17
C ARG A 735 21.03 4.87 -17.59
N LEU A 736 21.09 4.09 -16.52
CA LEU A 736 19.93 3.75 -15.70
C LEU A 736 19.72 4.86 -14.66
N ILE A 737 18.54 5.45 -14.67
CA ILE A 737 18.13 6.51 -13.74
C ILE A 737 16.98 5.98 -12.89
N PRO A 738 17.17 5.82 -11.58
CA PRO A 738 16.07 5.47 -10.66
C PRO A 738 14.99 6.55 -10.67
N SER A 739 13.74 6.13 -10.63
CA SER A 739 12.60 7.04 -10.54
C SER A 739 11.53 6.51 -9.59
N ARG A 740 10.90 7.41 -8.84
CA ARG A 740 9.73 7.11 -8.04
C ARG A 740 8.61 6.61 -8.95
N TYR A 741 7.93 5.58 -8.54
CA TYR A 741 6.78 5.10 -9.27
C TYR A 741 5.57 6.03 -9.04
N GLY A 742 4.92 6.48 -10.12
CA GLY A 742 3.90 7.54 -10.06
C GLY A 742 2.70 7.25 -9.14
N THR A 743 2.34 5.97 -8.92
CA THR A 743 1.25 5.55 -8.02
C THR A 743 1.72 5.15 -6.63
N SER A 744 3.02 5.25 -6.35
CA SER A 744 3.61 4.89 -5.06
C SER A 744 3.11 5.80 -3.94
N SER A 745 2.76 5.24 -2.81
CA SER A 745 2.51 6.00 -1.58
C SER A 745 3.82 6.39 -0.91
N ASP A 746 3.90 7.62 -0.39
CA ASP A 746 5.09 8.09 0.33
C ASP A 746 5.07 7.68 1.81
N VAL A 747 3.87 7.45 2.36
CA VAL A 747 3.66 6.92 3.70
C VAL A 747 2.89 5.62 3.55
N GLN A 748 3.60 4.50 3.52
CA GLN A 748 3.03 3.17 3.28
C GLN A 748 3.46 2.21 4.38
N LEU A 749 2.50 1.58 5.04
CA LEU A 749 2.72 0.76 6.24
C LEU A 749 3.77 -0.33 6.03
N TRP A 750 3.68 -1.09 4.96
CA TRP A 750 4.63 -2.18 4.70
C TRP A 750 6.01 -1.72 4.21
N SER A 751 6.13 -0.50 3.66
CA SER A 751 7.45 0.08 3.33
C SER A 751 8.15 0.61 4.58
N LEU A 752 7.39 1.16 5.54
CA LEU A 752 7.89 1.62 6.83
C LEU A 752 8.42 0.47 7.72
N THR A 753 8.28 -0.79 7.29
CA THR A 753 8.93 -1.94 7.92
C THR A 753 10.46 -1.89 7.86
N ASP A 754 11.04 -0.93 7.12
CA ASP A 754 12.47 -0.60 7.20
C ASP A 754 12.92 -0.26 8.63
N LEU A 755 12.03 0.26 9.48
CA LEU A 755 12.29 0.43 10.92
C LEU A 755 12.74 -0.87 11.62
N ALA A 756 12.07 -1.98 11.32
CA ALA A 756 12.44 -3.28 11.86
C ALA A 756 13.75 -3.79 11.26
N VAL A 757 13.99 -3.49 9.98
CA VAL A 757 15.28 -3.80 9.32
C VAL A 757 16.41 -3.05 10.00
N GLN A 758 16.29 -1.73 10.18
CA GLN A 758 17.31 -0.93 10.87
C GLN A 758 17.56 -1.43 12.29
N TYR A 759 16.50 -1.77 13.03
CA TYR A 759 16.63 -2.33 14.37
C TYR A 759 17.38 -3.66 14.36
N LEU A 760 17.01 -4.60 13.48
CA LEU A 760 17.62 -5.93 13.39
C LEU A 760 19.10 -5.89 12.99
N LEU A 761 19.49 -4.98 12.08
CA LEU A 761 20.88 -4.82 11.65
C LEU A 761 21.77 -4.26 12.78
N ASN A 762 21.22 -3.46 13.68
CA ASN A 762 21.94 -2.91 14.83
C ASN A 762 21.88 -3.82 16.09
N HIS A 763 21.03 -4.85 16.07
CA HIS A 763 20.88 -5.83 17.15
C HIS A 763 20.95 -7.23 16.55
N PRO A 764 22.13 -7.66 16.01
CA PRO A 764 22.30 -9.03 15.55
C PRO A 764 21.99 -9.98 16.69
N ARG A 765 21.39 -11.14 16.39
CA ARG A 765 21.05 -12.15 17.40
C ARG A 765 22.31 -12.54 18.17
N PRO A 766 22.22 -12.64 19.52
CA PRO A 766 23.32 -13.12 20.34
C PRO A 766 23.73 -14.57 19.99
#